data_a00a401c4e4dd9b128382ef12370ecdf
#
_entry.id   a00a401c4e4dd9b128382ef12370ecdf
#
_cell.length_a   1.000
_cell.length_b   1.000
_cell.length_c   1.000
_cell.angle_alpha   90.00
_cell.angle_beta   90.00
_cell.angle_gamma   90.00
#
_symmetry.space_group_name_H-M   'P 1'
#
loop_
_entity.id
_entity.type
_entity.pdbx_description
1 polymer ?
#
loop_
_entity_poly.entity_id
_entity_poly.type
_entity_poly.pdbx_seq_one_letter_code
_entity_poly.pdbx_strand_id
1 'polypeptide(L)'
;MLDPHDQGTDEAWYGPEHDRVEWRSQKIGQAWEQNGLDYDGIAWYARQLLWRGETAYLFLADADDSATVWVDGEELAQLNADNPSAVLTLDNPSETALVVIRVEDNGGFGGLKSAPRLAGSADEALDEVRLINYLEEQDQAVPPAPSGAAWMMIGGVEEAEEALVAQDGSLSPYALAPSVQVWLRSGATGEIINPFADGQFSLIDNSPIVQIDGQADGGISTRSTAFYDETDRAVRWRLDLNRESEAAYDELLMAARPFRVNRTLAPFCNPYLEGEQVLMLNGAPFLGARTTPDDIESGKTWAGLTYKLPEGTTTFDFDLPGTEGLELPPAADFEERLVETREAWADRANRARISVPDGSVQAALDASLGYLLLAGDPDGPHPGPLAHNAVWTRDGAYMGLALLLRGYEDVARNYVTVVFQGQEPDGKIPPIHGEAAPWDNNEWDAQGQAIFLAMQLYRYTGDRAFLEAFYPQIALAADYIIALRKQTAGDGEATRGLLPISLSAEDLADGEQHYYWDNFWAVVGLQQAADAASVLGEEDSTRWRSEAQNLRAAIARSLAEVMGNSAPYIPASIETLDNSGMARGTTPALHPIPIVPVDDPLILSAFDTYAERWIKPYEGGYMHREGQFWTYGGVELANAYLRLGRGDMVHQILGWTLNHQTLPGVFAWAEQVDPVTFSFSGGDMPHAWMASSYTILIRNMLVLEQALGPQDNALTLFQTAPEWWFEGDRQIEAANLPTKFGKLDLITKGDLQLQDGKWRGTLELQIGGAEPPGGYRWQLPYTPSEVTGDNDASLNGNLLSIPGPGTVTLTFD
;
A
#
# COMPACT_ATOMS: atom_id res chain seq x y z
N MET A 1 -3.65 -14.13 -22.66
CA MET A 1 -4.80 -13.58 -23.43
C MET A 1 -6.07 -13.91 -22.67
N LEU A 2 -6.88 -12.91 -22.35
CA LEU A 2 -8.21 -13.12 -21.76
C LEU A 2 -9.19 -13.56 -22.83
N ASP A 3 -10.13 -14.42 -22.43
CA ASP A 3 -11.10 -15.04 -23.37
C ASP A 3 -12.48 -15.17 -22.68
N PRO A 4 -13.19 -14.09 -22.45
CA PRO A 4 -14.47 -14.11 -21.72
C PRO A 4 -15.58 -14.89 -22.42
N HIS A 5 -15.36 -15.36 -23.66
CA HIS A 5 -16.35 -16.08 -24.46
C HIS A 5 -15.88 -17.47 -24.91
N ASP A 6 -14.74 -17.96 -24.40
CA ASP A 6 -14.09 -19.22 -24.76
C ASP A 6 -13.86 -19.40 -26.27
N GLN A 7 -13.56 -18.29 -26.97
CA GLN A 7 -13.31 -18.30 -28.43
C GLN A 7 -12.06 -19.10 -28.79
N GLY A 8 -11.08 -19.10 -27.86
CA GLY A 8 -9.80 -19.78 -28.06
C GLY A 8 -9.93 -21.27 -28.26
N THR A 9 -10.94 -21.90 -27.69
CA THR A 9 -11.23 -23.33 -27.92
C THR A 9 -11.74 -23.54 -29.33
N ASP A 10 -12.70 -22.74 -29.80
CA ASP A 10 -13.29 -22.84 -31.14
C ASP A 10 -12.29 -22.47 -32.25
N GLU A 11 -11.44 -21.50 -32.01
CA GLU A 11 -10.42 -20.98 -32.94
C GLU A 11 -9.06 -21.69 -32.83
N ALA A 12 -8.98 -22.71 -32.00
CA ALA A 12 -7.78 -23.52 -31.77
C ALA A 12 -6.52 -22.69 -31.38
N TRP A 13 -6.67 -21.77 -30.40
CA TRP A 13 -5.55 -20.97 -29.91
C TRP A 13 -4.41 -21.81 -29.32
N TYR A 14 -4.67 -23.08 -29.01
CA TYR A 14 -3.66 -24.02 -28.55
C TYR A 14 -2.74 -24.53 -29.69
N GLY A 15 -3.12 -24.30 -30.94
CA GLY A 15 -2.36 -24.80 -32.09
C GLY A 15 -1.07 -24.01 -32.36
N PRO A 16 0.00 -24.67 -32.88
CA PRO A 16 1.25 -23.98 -33.15
C PRO A 16 1.18 -22.91 -34.25
N GLU A 17 0.16 -22.97 -35.12
CA GLU A 17 -0.06 -22.04 -36.23
C GLU A 17 -0.80 -20.77 -35.80
N HIS A 18 -1.32 -20.72 -34.55
CA HIS A 18 -2.03 -19.54 -34.04
C HIS A 18 -1.09 -18.37 -33.83
N ASP A 19 -1.46 -17.18 -34.35
CA ASP A 19 -0.70 -15.95 -34.16
C ASP A 19 -0.96 -15.40 -32.75
N ARG A 20 0.10 -15.20 -31.97
CA ARG A 20 0.07 -14.70 -30.60
C ARG A 20 0.72 -13.33 -30.44
N VAL A 21 0.90 -12.59 -31.52
CA VAL A 21 1.54 -11.25 -31.49
C VAL A 21 0.79 -10.27 -30.58
N GLU A 22 -0.54 -10.43 -30.45
CA GLU A 22 -1.37 -9.59 -29.59
C GLU A 22 -1.43 -10.08 -28.12
N TRP A 23 -0.82 -11.23 -27.83
CA TRP A 23 -0.80 -11.73 -26.45
C TRP A 23 0.20 -10.92 -25.60
N ARG A 24 -0.21 -10.59 -24.39
CA ARG A 24 0.64 -9.82 -23.46
C ARG A 24 1.47 -10.76 -22.60
N SER A 25 2.66 -10.29 -22.18
CA SER A 25 3.44 -10.98 -21.17
C SER A 25 2.73 -10.91 -19.81
N GLN A 26 2.70 -12.01 -19.10
CA GLN A 26 2.09 -12.13 -17.79
C GLN A 26 3.05 -12.88 -16.86
N LYS A 27 3.24 -12.37 -15.63
CA LYS A 27 3.93 -13.13 -14.59
C LYS A 27 3.03 -14.32 -14.18
N ILE A 28 3.64 -15.47 -13.98
CA ILE A 28 2.98 -16.69 -13.47
C ILE A 28 3.55 -17.03 -12.10
N GLY A 29 2.88 -17.93 -11.37
CA GLY A 29 3.25 -18.27 -10.00
C GLY A 29 2.66 -17.35 -8.94
N GLN A 30 1.63 -16.61 -9.33
CA GLN A 30 0.76 -15.78 -8.49
C GLN A 30 -0.64 -15.81 -9.09
N ALA A 31 -1.65 -15.53 -8.26
CA ALA A 31 -3.00 -15.33 -8.76
C ALA A 31 -3.08 -14.08 -9.67
N TRP A 32 -4.10 -14.03 -10.51
CA TRP A 32 -4.34 -12.89 -11.40
C TRP A 32 -4.50 -11.60 -10.63
N GLU A 33 -5.27 -11.64 -9.56
CA GLU A 33 -5.55 -10.51 -8.67
C GLU A 33 -4.26 -9.97 -8.03
N GLN A 34 -3.33 -10.85 -7.70
CA GLN A 34 -2.01 -10.50 -7.17
C GLN A 34 -1.10 -9.84 -8.22
N ASN A 35 -1.42 -10.03 -9.50
CA ASN A 35 -0.75 -9.37 -10.61
C ASN A 35 -1.59 -8.19 -11.15
N GLY A 36 -2.55 -7.72 -10.38
CA GLY A 36 -3.42 -6.63 -10.77
C GLY A 36 -4.49 -7.02 -11.80
N LEU A 37 -4.88 -8.28 -11.92
CA LEU A 37 -5.89 -8.77 -12.87
C LEU A 37 -7.08 -9.36 -12.10
N ASP A 38 -8.09 -8.56 -11.77
CA ASP A 38 -9.37 -8.99 -11.18
C ASP A 38 -10.29 -9.51 -12.30
N TYR A 39 -10.25 -10.78 -12.56
CA TYR A 39 -10.90 -11.39 -13.70
C TYR A 39 -11.37 -12.79 -13.38
N ASP A 40 -12.69 -12.97 -13.34
CA ASP A 40 -13.33 -14.27 -13.36
C ASP A 40 -13.62 -14.65 -14.81
N GLY A 41 -13.13 -15.80 -15.25
CA GLY A 41 -13.35 -16.27 -16.61
C GLY A 41 -12.21 -17.12 -17.16
N ILE A 42 -12.01 -17.07 -18.46
CA ILE A 42 -11.06 -17.92 -19.16
C ILE A 42 -9.85 -17.09 -19.63
N ALA A 43 -8.66 -17.58 -19.30
CA ALA A 43 -7.43 -17.01 -19.83
C ALA A 43 -6.52 -18.07 -20.43
N TRP A 44 -5.77 -17.65 -21.43
CA TRP A 44 -4.84 -18.50 -22.18
C TRP A 44 -3.41 -18.04 -21.98
N TYR A 45 -2.55 -18.98 -21.64
CA TYR A 45 -1.11 -18.79 -21.54
C TYR A 45 -0.42 -19.55 -22.64
N ALA A 46 0.69 -19.05 -23.17
CA ALA A 46 1.50 -19.75 -24.14
C ALA A 46 2.98 -19.45 -23.92
N ARG A 47 3.82 -20.45 -23.98
CA ARG A 47 5.27 -20.27 -23.89
C ARG A 47 6.00 -21.32 -24.72
N GLN A 48 6.99 -20.88 -25.47
CA GLN A 48 7.98 -21.78 -26.06
C GLN A 48 8.98 -22.16 -24.98
N LEU A 49 9.02 -23.44 -24.63
CA LEU A 49 10.00 -24.01 -23.71
C LEU A 49 11.25 -24.47 -24.46
N LEU A 50 12.37 -24.38 -23.78
CA LEU A 50 13.68 -24.84 -24.24
C LEU A 50 14.31 -25.69 -23.13
N TRP A 51 14.90 -26.83 -23.46
CA TRP A 51 15.62 -27.67 -22.50
C TRP A 51 16.89 -28.26 -23.14
N ARG A 52 17.65 -29.02 -22.37
CA ARG A 52 18.79 -29.77 -22.85
C ARG A 52 18.50 -31.27 -22.79
N GLY A 53 18.85 -31.97 -23.82
CA GLY A 53 18.58 -33.41 -23.95
C GLY A 53 17.26 -33.67 -24.70
N GLU A 54 17.00 -34.93 -25.11
CA GLU A 54 15.86 -35.28 -25.93
C GLU A 54 14.54 -35.29 -25.18
N THR A 55 14.57 -35.49 -23.85
CA THR A 55 13.39 -35.58 -22.98
C THR A 55 13.49 -34.61 -21.81
N ALA A 56 12.41 -33.92 -21.52
CA ALA A 56 12.19 -33.14 -20.29
C ALA A 56 10.84 -33.46 -19.68
N TYR A 57 10.64 -33.07 -18.43
CA TYR A 57 9.38 -33.27 -17.72
C TYR A 57 8.87 -31.91 -17.27
N LEU A 58 7.62 -31.61 -17.68
CA LEU A 58 6.96 -30.37 -17.27
C LEU A 58 6.00 -30.68 -16.14
N PHE A 59 6.25 -30.10 -15.00
CA PHE A 59 5.35 -30.13 -13.86
C PHE A 59 4.43 -28.90 -13.87
N LEU A 60 3.15 -29.14 -13.57
CA LEU A 60 2.11 -28.13 -13.45
C LEU A 60 1.24 -28.43 -12.22
N ALA A 61 0.93 -27.39 -11.45
CA ALA A 61 0.03 -27.47 -10.29
C ALA A 61 -0.65 -26.12 -10.06
N ASP A 62 -1.62 -26.10 -9.14
CA ASP A 62 -2.29 -24.87 -8.66
C ASP A 62 -2.83 -23.99 -9.81
N ALA A 63 -3.36 -24.59 -10.86
CA ALA A 63 -4.30 -23.87 -11.70
C ALA A 63 -5.59 -23.71 -10.90
N ASP A 64 -6.24 -22.59 -11.08
CA ASP A 64 -7.46 -22.31 -10.32
C ASP A 64 -8.53 -23.39 -10.52
N ASP A 65 -9.80 -23.10 -10.73
CA ASP A 65 -10.87 -24.11 -10.81
C ASP A 65 -10.56 -25.24 -11.81
N SER A 66 -10.03 -24.90 -13.00
CA SER A 66 -9.55 -25.89 -13.94
C SER A 66 -8.54 -25.36 -14.93
N ALA A 67 -7.70 -26.26 -15.46
CA ALA A 67 -6.86 -25.93 -16.61
C ALA A 67 -6.77 -27.08 -17.59
N THR A 68 -6.64 -26.76 -18.88
CA THR A 68 -6.33 -27.70 -19.95
C THR A 68 -4.99 -27.34 -20.56
N VAL A 69 -4.14 -28.33 -20.77
CA VAL A 69 -2.74 -28.15 -21.18
C VAL A 69 -2.51 -28.82 -22.53
N TRP A 70 -2.03 -28.07 -23.48
CA TRP A 70 -1.60 -28.57 -24.80
C TRP A 70 -0.08 -28.40 -24.95
N VAL A 71 0.52 -29.35 -25.61
CA VAL A 71 1.93 -29.29 -26.03
C VAL A 71 1.98 -29.52 -27.54
N ASP A 72 2.55 -28.55 -28.25
CA ASP A 72 2.61 -28.56 -29.73
C ASP A 72 1.24 -28.81 -30.40
N GLY A 73 0.16 -28.41 -29.77
CA GLY A 73 -1.21 -28.50 -30.22
C GLY A 73 -1.94 -29.82 -29.83
N GLU A 74 -1.28 -30.73 -29.13
CA GLU A 74 -1.88 -31.96 -28.59
C GLU A 74 -2.25 -31.74 -27.11
N GLU A 75 -3.51 -32.08 -26.75
CA GLU A 75 -3.95 -32.03 -25.36
C GLU A 75 -3.31 -33.15 -24.54
N LEU A 76 -2.55 -32.78 -23.49
CA LEU A 76 -1.82 -33.75 -22.67
C LEU A 76 -2.35 -33.86 -21.23
N ALA A 77 -3.02 -32.85 -20.70
CA ALA A 77 -3.53 -32.88 -19.33
C ALA A 77 -4.74 -31.98 -19.15
N GLN A 78 -5.56 -32.35 -18.15
CA GLN A 78 -6.58 -31.50 -17.55
C GLN A 78 -6.36 -31.47 -16.03
N LEU A 79 -6.28 -30.27 -15.47
CA LEU A 79 -6.16 -30.02 -14.04
C LEU A 79 -7.52 -29.57 -13.51
N ASN A 80 -7.89 -30.01 -12.32
CA ASN A 80 -9.10 -29.64 -11.60
C ASN A 80 -8.96 -30.09 -10.14
N ALA A 81 -9.99 -29.90 -9.32
CA ALA A 81 -9.97 -30.26 -7.90
C ALA A 81 -9.65 -31.76 -7.65
N ASP A 82 -10.02 -32.67 -8.57
CA ASP A 82 -9.72 -34.10 -8.44
C ASP A 82 -8.31 -34.46 -8.94
N ASN A 83 -7.76 -33.65 -9.84
CA ASN A 83 -6.42 -33.80 -10.42
C ASN A 83 -5.69 -32.42 -10.36
N PRO A 84 -5.22 -31.99 -9.19
CA PRO A 84 -4.69 -30.65 -9.02
C PRO A 84 -3.31 -30.43 -9.64
N SER A 85 -2.66 -31.48 -10.14
CA SER A 85 -1.32 -31.41 -10.72
C SER A 85 -1.10 -32.44 -11.81
N ALA A 86 -0.15 -32.16 -12.70
CA ALA A 86 0.27 -33.09 -13.76
C ALA A 86 1.79 -33.03 -13.97
N VAL A 87 2.36 -34.16 -14.38
CA VAL A 87 3.72 -34.25 -14.92
C VAL A 87 3.62 -34.71 -16.37
N LEU A 88 4.03 -33.85 -17.28
CA LEU A 88 4.01 -34.11 -18.72
C LEU A 88 5.41 -34.46 -19.18
N THR A 89 5.50 -35.49 -20.03
CA THR A 89 6.75 -35.86 -20.71
C THR A 89 6.84 -35.07 -22.01
N LEU A 90 7.93 -34.33 -22.19
CA LEU A 90 8.24 -33.57 -23.39
C LEU A 90 9.38 -34.26 -24.12
N ASP A 91 9.03 -35.05 -25.15
CA ASP A 91 9.99 -35.76 -26.00
C ASP A 91 10.14 -35.02 -27.32
N ASN A 92 11.22 -34.29 -27.49
CA ASN A 92 11.50 -33.60 -28.75
C ASN A 92 13.01 -33.50 -29.01
N PRO A 93 13.52 -34.09 -30.10
CA PRO A 93 14.92 -33.99 -30.44
C PRO A 93 15.40 -32.56 -30.76
N SER A 94 14.46 -31.64 -30.99
CA SER A 94 14.76 -30.19 -31.14
C SER A 94 14.94 -29.48 -29.82
N GLU A 95 14.80 -30.16 -28.69
CA GLU A 95 14.92 -29.60 -27.34
C GLU A 95 13.97 -28.39 -27.08
N THR A 96 12.79 -28.40 -27.76
CA THR A 96 11.80 -27.29 -27.67
C THR A 96 10.36 -27.85 -27.72
N ALA A 97 9.43 -27.15 -27.07
CA ALA A 97 8.00 -27.39 -27.21
C ALA A 97 7.19 -26.09 -26.97
N LEU A 98 6.09 -25.93 -27.70
CA LEU A 98 5.12 -24.89 -27.40
C LEU A 98 4.11 -25.44 -26.40
N VAL A 99 4.12 -24.89 -25.19
CA VAL A 99 3.10 -25.19 -24.17
C VAL A 99 2.05 -24.11 -24.19
N VAL A 100 0.78 -24.52 -24.26
CA VAL A 100 -0.38 -23.64 -24.16
C VAL A 100 -1.28 -24.14 -23.05
N ILE A 101 -1.73 -23.25 -22.18
CA ILE A 101 -2.55 -23.56 -21.02
C ILE A 101 -3.79 -22.67 -21.05
N ARG A 102 -4.97 -23.28 -21.04
CA ARG A 102 -6.25 -22.60 -20.79
C ARG A 102 -6.58 -22.77 -19.32
N VAL A 103 -6.77 -21.67 -18.61
CA VAL A 103 -7.20 -21.68 -17.22
C VAL A 103 -8.61 -21.12 -17.15
N GLU A 104 -9.46 -21.71 -16.35
CA GLU A 104 -10.81 -21.27 -16.05
C GLU A 104 -10.91 -20.95 -14.55
N ASP A 105 -11.43 -19.78 -14.26
CA ASP A 105 -11.69 -19.25 -12.94
C ASP A 105 -13.16 -18.85 -12.86
N ASN A 106 -13.89 -19.39 -11.90
CA ASN A 106 -15.31 -19.10 -11.66
C ASN A 106 -15.53 -18.16 -10.48
N GLY A 107 -14.47 -17.60 -9.92
CA GLY A 107 -14.48 -16.61 -8.85
C GLY A 107 -13.40 -16.84 -7.79
N GLY A 108 -12.93 -15.77 -7.20
CA GLY A 108 -11.88 -15.79 -6.20
C GLY A 108 -10.53 -15.38 -6.76
N PHE A 109 -9.47 -16.09 -6.39
CA PHE A 109 -8.11 -15.82 -6.87
C PHE A 109 -7.77 -16.73 -8.05
N GLY A 110 -7.82 -16.20 -9.27
CA GLY A 110 -7.66 -16.94 -10.52
C GLY A 110 -6.22 -17.16 -10.99
N GLY A 111 -6.04 -17.99 -12.01
CA GLY A 111 -4.82 -18.11 -12.78
C GLY A 111 -3.93 -19.31 -12.49
N LEU A 112 -2.68 -19.23 -12.93
CA LEU A 112 -1.62 -20.19 -12.59
C LEU A 112 -0.90 -19.71 -11.33
N LYS A 113 -1.37 -20.16 -10.17
CA LYS A 113 -0.87 -19.76 -8.84
C LYS A 113 0.53 -20.29 -8.55
N SER A 114 0.90 -21.41 -9.18
CA SER A 114 2.27 -21.95 -9.18
C SER A 114 2.89 -21.86 -10.57
N ALA A 115 4.18 -21.51 -10.63
CA ALA A 115 4.90 -21.49 -11.89
C ALA A 115 5.14 -22.91 -12.41
N PRO A 116 4.75 -23.23 -13.67
CA PRO A 116 5.11 -24.48 -14.30
C PRO A 116 6.62 -24.69 -14.32
N ARG A 117 7.07 -25.95 -14.10
CA ARG A 117 8.48 -26.27 -13.93
C ARG A 117 8.95 -27.34 -14.90
N LEU A 118 10.14 -27.14 -15.46
CA LEU A 118 10.90 -28.12 -16.21
C LEU A 118 11.86 -28.89 -15.28
N ALA A 119 11.80 -30.22 -15.34
CA ALA A 119 12.67 -31.12 -14.61
C ALA A 119 13.40 -32.10 -15.54
N GLY A 120 14.54 -32.61 -15.12
CA GLY A 120 15.32 -33.61 -15.88
C GLY A 120 14.82 -35.03 -15.71
N SER A 121 13.91 -35.30 -14.74
CA SER A 121 13.26 -36.60 -14.52
C SER A 121 11.83 -36.43 -13.99
N ALA A 122 11.01 -37.47 -14.21
CA ALA A 122 9.65 -37.51 -13.68
C ALA A 122 9.63 -37.49 -12.13
N ASP A 123 10.61 -38.13 -11.51
CA ASP A 123 10.72 -38.14 -10.03
C ASP A 123 11.03 -36.77 -9.46
N GLU A 124 11.91 -35.99 -10.11
CA GLU A 124 12.17 -34.59 -9.72
C GLU A 124 10.92 -33.72 -9.86
N ALA A 125 10.16 -33.89 -10.94
CA ALA A 125 8.90 -33.17 -11.15
C ALA A 125 7.83 -33.56 -10.13
N LEU A 126 7.72 -34.84 -9.77
CA LEU A 126 6.78 -35.35 -8.76
C LEU A 126 7.20 -34.99 -7.31
N ASP A 127 8.49 -34.89 -7.06
CA ASP A 127 8.99 -34.54 -5.72
C ASP A 127 8.58 -33.13 -5.28
N GLU A 128 8.25 -32.25 -6.20
CA GLU A 128 7.78 -30.89 -5.87
C GLU A 128 6.34 -30.88 -5.34
N VAL A 129 5.43 -31.67 -5.92
CA VAL A 129 4.07 -31.84 -5.35
C VAL A 129 4.15 -32.52 -3.99
N ARG A 130 4.95 -33.54 -3.89
CA ARG A 130 5.19 -34.22 -2.63
C ARG A 130 5.84 -33.28 -1.63
N LEU A 131 6.66 -32.34 -2.07
CA LEU A 131 7.31 -31.38 -1.22
C LEU A 131 6.33 -30.34 -0.68
N ILE A 132 5.41 -29.80 -1.50
CA ILE A 132 4.35 -28.90 -1.04
C ILE A 132 3.49 -29.62 -0.01
N ASN A 133 3.01 -30.81 -0.33
CA ASN A 133 2.21 -31.65 0.57
C ASN A 133 3.03 -32.16 1.77
N TYR A 134 4.32 -32.40 1.61
CA TYR A 134 5.22 -32.93 2.60
C TYR A 134 5.79 -31.89 3.54
N LEU A 135 5.94 -30.62 3.09
CA LEU A 135 6.25 -29.49 3.95
C LEU A 135 5.09 -29.16 4.89
N GLU A 136 3.87 -29.53 4.49
CA GLU A 136 2.70 -29.50 5.36
C GLU A 136 2.60 -30.72 6.30
N GLU A 137 3.21 -31.87 5.96
CA GLU A 137 3.01 -33.16 6.63
C GLU A 137 4.14 -33.68 7.55
N GLN A 138 5.19 -32.94 7.84
CA GLN A 138 6.19 -33.34 8.87
C GLN A 138 7.40 -34.17 8.39
N ASP A 139 8.48 -33.56 8.00
CA ASP A 139 9.77 -34.19 8.23
C ASP A 139 10.72 -33.24 9.00
N GLN A 140 11.17 -33.72 10.15
CA GLN A 140 12.03 -33.03 11.10
C GLN A 140 13.43 -32.69 10.55
N ALA A 141 13.73 -33.09 9.31
CA ALA A 141 15.03 -32.85 8.70
C ALA A 141 15.06 -31.60 7.79
N VAL A 142 13.89 -30.99 7.50
CA VAL A 142 13.78 -29.81 6.64
C VAL A 142 13.10 -28.71 7.42
N PRO A 143 13.64 -27.49 7.46
CA PRO A 143 12.98 -26.37 8.11
C PRO A 143 11.56 -26.19 7.54
N PRO A 144 10.53 -25.97 8.36
CA PRO A 144 9.16 -25.78 7.87
C PRO A 144 9.05 -24.55 6.99
N ALA A 145 7.95 -24.41 6.25
CA ALA A 145 7.63 -23.19 5.52
C ALA A 145 7.58 -21.99 6.48
N PRO A 146 7.77 -20.75 5.99
CA PRO A 146 7.64 -19.57 6.81
C PRO A 146 6.34 -19.57 7.60
N SER A 147 6.40 -19.30 8.89
CA SER A 147 5.20 -19.30 9.76
C SER A 147 4.48 -17.95 9.78
N GLY A 148 5.13 -16.88 9.36
CA GLY A 148 4.62 -15.53 9.36
C GLY A 148 3.54 -15.30 8.30
N ALA A 149 2.51 -14.53 8.69
CA ALA A 149 1.47 -14.05 7.78
C ALA A 149 1.55 -12.53 7.60
N ALA A 150 2.60 -11.89 8.10
CA ALA A 150 2.82 -10.46 8.03
C ALA A 150 4.27 -10.17 7.65
N TRP A 151 4.50 -9.10 6.92
CA TRP A 151 5.82 -8.67 6.48
C TRP A 151 5.92 -7.14 6.44
N MET A 152 7.13 -6.65 6.35
CA MET A 152 7.43 -5.25 6.07
C MET A 152 8.40 -5.16 4.89
N MET A 153 8.52 -3.98 4.30
CA MET A 153 9.48 -3.72 3.23
C MET A 153 10.64 -2.85 3.71
N ILE A 154 11.81 -3.15 3.19
CA ILE A 154 13.01 -2.32 3.21
C ILE A 154 13.50 -2.19 1.77
N GLY A 155 14.03 -1.04 1.37
CA GLY A 155 14.38 -0.83 -0.03
C GLY A 155 15.14 0.46 -0.24
N GLY A 156 15.48 0.72 -1.50
CA GLY A 156 16.00 1.99 -1.97
C GLY A 156 14.90 2.83 -2.59
N VAL A 157 14.93 4.12 -2.31
CA VAL A 157 14.04 5.07 -3.00
C VAL A 157 14.45 5.12 -4.47
N GLU A 158 13.50 5.01 -5.39
CA GLU A 158 13.70 4.91 -6.85
C GLU A 158 14.13 3.51 -7.35
N GLU A 159 14.17 2.48 -6.49
CA GLU A 159 14.27 1.09 -6.94
C GLU A 159 12.87 0.57 -7.29
N ALA A 160 12.79 -0.42 -8.17
CA ALA A 160 11.54 -1.01 -8.62
C ALA A 160 11.15 -2.28 -7.82
N GLU A 161 11.99 -2.71 -6.91
CA GLU A 161 11.78 -3.91 -6.10
C GLU A 161 12.26 -3.67 -4.67
N GLU A 162 11.45 -4.05 -3.68
CA GLU A 162 11.78 -3.97 -2.27
C GLU A 162 12.11 -5.33 -1.70
N ALA A 163 13.03 -5.34 -0.75
CA ALA A 163 13.26 -6.51 0.08
C ALA A 163 12.17 -6.59 1.17
N LEU A 164 11.76 -7.80 1.47
CA LEU A 164 10.68 -8.07 2.41
C LEU A 164 11.20 -8.86 3.61
N VAL A 165 10.82 -8.44 4.81
CA VAL A 165 11.16 -9.11 6.07
C VAL A 165 9.88 -9.59 6.74
N ALA A 166 9.75 -10.91 6.90
CA ALA A 166 8.55 -11.53 7.46
C ALA A 166 8.56 -11.56 8.99
N GLN A 167 7.39 -11.77 9.55
CA GLN A 167 7.15 -11.87 11.00
C GLN A 167 8.02 -12.93 11.70
N ASP A 168 8.44 -13.96 11.00
CA ASP A 168 9.33 -15.02 11.53
C ASP A 168 10.83 -14.73 11.32
N GLY A 169 11.18 -13.51 10.92
CA GLY A 169 12.55 -13.08 10.65
C GLY A 169 13.12 -13.57 9.32
N SER A 170 12.34 -14.29 8.49
CA SER A 170 12.79 -14.62 7.13
C SER A 170 12.85 -13.38 6.26
N LEU A 171 13.79 -13.37 5.29
CA LEU A 171 14.06 -12.23 4.43
C LEU A 171 14.08 -12.67 2.96
N SER A 172 13.29 -11.97 2.12
CA SER A 172 13.39 -12.02 0.66
C SER A 172 14.11 -10.76 0.17
N PRO A 173 15.18 -10.86 -0.61
CA PRO A 173 15.97 -9.69 -1.01
C PRO A 173 15.28 -8.79 -2.04
N TYR A 174 14.26 -9.26 -2.70
CA TYR A 174 13.31 -8.52 -3.55
C TYR A 174 11.94 -9.22 -3.50
N ALA A 175 10.87 -8.51 -3.84
CA ALA A 175 9.49 -8.91 -3.54
C ALA A 175 9.10 -10.32 -3.98
N LEU A 176 9.53 -10.74 -5.16
CA LEU A 176 9.20 -12.08 -5.70
C LEU A 176 10.28 -13.14 -5.43
N ALA A 177 11.35 -12.78 -4.72
CA ALA A 177 12.42 -13.71 -4.39
C ALA A 177 11.99 -14.80 -3.40
N PRO A 178 12.65 -15.95 -3.44
CA PRO A 178 12.67 -16.88 -2.32
C PRO A 178 13.14 -16.20 -1.03
N SER A 179 12.75 -16.75 0.11
CA SER A 179 13.21 -16.24 1.41
C SER A 179 14.42 -17.02 1.93
N VAL A 180 15.26 -16.33 2.67
CA VAL A 180 16.27 -16.93 3.56
C VAL A 180 15.68 -16.97 4.96
N GLN A 181 15.70 -18.14 5.57
CA GLN A 181 15.20 -18.39 6.91
C GLN A 181 16.33 -18.58 7.91
N VAL A 182 16.11 -18.15 9.14
CA VAL A 182 17.06 -18.28 10.26
C VAL A 182 16.58 -19.34 11.22
N TRP A 183 17.41 -20.35 11.48
CA TRP A 183 17.11 -21.44 12.38
C TRP A 183 18.26 -21.66 13.36
N LEU A 184 17.92 -22.03 14.59
CA LEU A 184 18.87 -22.60 15.54
C LEU A 184 18.67 -24.12 15.58
N ARG A 185 19.78 -24.85 15.56
CA ARG A 185 19.78 -26.33 15.59
C ARG A 185 20.61 -26.86 16.76
N SER A 186 20.13 -27.92 17.35
CA SER A 186 20.89 -28.71 18.31
C SER A 186 21.73 -29.75 17.57
N GLY A 187 23.04 -29.64 17.60
CA GLY A 187 23.94 -30.64 17.02
C GLY A 187 23.84 -32.02 17.67
N ALA A 188 23.33 -32.08 18.89
CA ALA A 188 23.14 -33.33 19.63
C ALA A 188 21.86 -34.09 19.26
N THR A 189 20.73 -33.38 18.99
CA THR A 189 19.40 -33.98 18.76
C THR A 189 18.91 -33.77 17.32
N GLY A 190 19.45 -32.81 16.58
CA GLY A 190 18.97 -32.39 15.29
C GLY A 190 17.71 -31.51 15.36
N GLU A 191 17.19 -31.21 16.55
CA GLU A 191 16.04 -30.34 16.75
C GLU A 191 16.34 -28.92 16.24
N ILE A 192 15.37 -28.30 15.54
CA ILE A 192 15.46 -26.93 15.02
C ILE A 192 14.35 -26.06 15.59
N ILE A 193 14.70 -24.80 15.85
CA ILE A 193 13.73 -23.79 16.29
C ILE A 193 13.95 -22.48 15.52
N ASN A 194 12.91 -21.70 15.34
CA ASN A 194 13.01 -20.35 14.84
C ASN A 194 13.30 -19.38 16.00
N PRO A 195 14.44 -18.67 16.03
CA PRO A 195 14.76 -17.74 17.11
C PRO A 195 13.91 -16.47 17.11
N PHE A 196 13.14 -16.20 16.05
CA PHE A 196 12.31 -15.03 15.90
C PHE A 196 10.81 -15.34 15.89
N ALA A 197 10.38 -16.55 16.25
CA ALA A 197 8.96 -16.92 16.27
C ALA A 197 8.09 -15.96 17.11
N ASP A 198 8.63 -15.44 18.22
CA ASP A 198 8.04 -14.41 19.08
C ASP A 198 8.91 -13.12 19.08
N GLY A 199 9.56 -12.83 17.98
CA GLY A 199 10.50 -11.72 17.85
C GLY A 199 9.85 -10.34 18.04
N GLN A 200 10.57 -9.46 18.74
CA GLN A 200 10.17 -8.08 18.97
C GLN A 200 10.71 -7.21 17.83
N PHE A 201 9.83 -6.73 16.98
CA PHE A 201 10.19 -5.86 15.85
C PHE A 201 10.29 -4.41 16.28
N SER A 202 11.22 -3.70 15.69
CA SER A 202 11.37 -2.25 15.80
C SER A 202 12.03 -1.66 14.56
N LEU A 203 11.80 -0.36 14.33
CA LEU A 203 12.51 0.41 13.32
C LEU A 203 13.59 1.27 13.98
N ILE A 204 14.78 1.28 13.40
CA ILE A 204 15.84 2.20 13.85
C ILE A 204 15.49 3.60 13.34
N ASP A 205 15.39 4.57 14.27
CA ASP A 205 15.02 5.97 14.01
C ASP A 205 13.69 6.11 13.22
N ASN A 206 12.76 5.17 13.41
CA ASN A 206 11.48 5.09 12.70
C ASN A 206 11.59 5.03 11.16
N SER A 207 12.75 4.63 10.64
CA SER A 207 13.03 4.50 9.21
C SER A 207 12.95 3.03 8.77
N PRO A 208 12.89 2.71 7.46
CA PRO A 208 12.91 1.33 6.97
C PRO A 208 14.27 0.61 7.18
N ILE A 209 14.70 0.56 8.42
CA ILE A 209 15.84 -0.18 8.93
C ILE A 209 15.30 -1.04 10.06
N VAL A 210 15.15 -2.34 9.82
CA VAL A 210 14.47 -3.24 10.75
C VAL A 210 15.44 -3.86 11.73
N GLN A 211 15.02 -3.92 13.00
CA GLN A 211 15.68 -4.72 14.03
C GLN A 211 14.66 -5.69 14.64
N ILE A 212 15.06 -6.94 14.84
CA ILE A 212 14.25 -7.99 15.46
C ILE A 212 15.04 -8.55 16.61
N ASP A 213 14.53 -8.41 17.83
CA ASP A 213 15.09 -9.04 19.02
C ASP A 213 14.33 -10.33 19.32
N GLY A 214 15.04 -11.44 19.34
CA GLY A 214 14.51 -12.78 19.58
C GLY A 214 15.12 -13.44 20.82
N GLN A 215 14.37 -14.36 21.40
CA GLN A 215 14.86 -15.21 22.47
C GLN A 215 14.47 -16.65 22.17
N ALA A 216 15.44 -17.52 22.13
CA ALA A 216 15.21 -18.94 22.01
C ALA A 216 15.27 -19.63 23.38
N ASP A 217 14.41 -20.61 23.58
CA ASP A 217 14.47 -21.48 24.77
C ASP A 217 15.87 -22.10 24.90
N GLY A 218 16.40 -22.08 26.11
CA GLY A 218 17.69 -22.68 26.40
C GLY A 218 18.89 -21.74 26.37
N GLY A 219 18.70 -20.43 26.53
CA GLY A 219 19.77 -19.48 26.81
C GLY A 219 20.46 -18.91 25.57
N ILE A 220 19.68 -18.64 24.49
CA ILE A 220 20.20 -17.91 23.33
C ILE A 220 19.34 -16.66 23.12
N SER A 221 19.97 -15.48 23.15
CA SER A 221 19.38 -14.25 22.66
C SER A 221 19.90 -13.92 21.28
N THR A 222 19.01 -13.46 20.41
CA THR A 222 19.32 -13.16 19.02
C THR A 222 18.87 -11.76 18.67
N ARG A 223 19.64 -11.10 17.81
CA ARG A 223 19.25 -9.83 17.18
C ARG A 223 19.51 -9.92 15.69
N SER A 224 18.50 -9.62 14.92
CA SER A 224 18.60 -9.42 13.47
C SER A 224 18.51 -7.94 13.16
N THR A 225 19.42 -7.41 12.33
CA THR A 225 19.34 -6.04 11.82
C THR A 225 19.49 -6.08 10.31
N ALA A 226 18.52 -5.56 9.57
CA ALA A 226 18.54 -5.52 8.11
C ALA A 226 18.15 -4.13 7.58
N PHE A 227 18.83 -3.71 6.51
CA PHE A 227 18.55 -2.47 5.80
C PHE A 227 19.00 -2.58 4.35
N TYR A 228 18.48 -1.69 3.51
CA TYR A 228 18.91 -1.56 2.13
C TYR A 228 20.00 -0.50 2.02
N ASP A 229 21.12 -0.88 1.45
CA ASP A 229 22.26 -0.01 1.12
C ASP A 229 22.09 0.50 -0.32
N GLU A 230 21.62 1.73 -0.47
CA GLU A 230 21.38 2.34 -1.79
C GLU A 230 22.67 2.53 -2.59
N THR A 231 23.82 2.68 -1.93
CA THR A 231 25.10 2.86 -2.61
C THR A 231 25.50 1.59 -3.37
N ASP A 232 25.33 0.44 -2.75
CA ASP A 232 25.70 -0.85 -3.33
C ASP A 232 24.49 -1.62 -3.89
N ARG A 233 23.26 -1.06 -3.79
CA ARG A 233 21.99 -1.67 -4.24
C ARG A 233 21.80 -3.07 -3.69
N ALA A 234 21.93 -3.20 -2.37
CA ALA A 234 21.94 -4.50 -1.71
C ALA A 234 21.34 -4.45 -0.33
N VAL A 235 20.80 -5.56 0.11
CA VAL A 235 20.39 -5.74 1.50
C VAL A 235 21.63 -6.11 2.33
N ARG A 236 21.86 -5.35 3.40
CA ARG A 236 22.82 -5.67 4.43
C ARG A 236 22.10 -6.30 5.60
N TRP A 237 22.52 -7.47 6.01
CA TRP A 237 21.86 -8.23 7.06
C TRP A 237 22.86 -8.74 8.09
N ARG A 238 22.64 -8.37 9.36
CA ARG A 238 23.47 -8.80 10.50
C ARG A 238 22.67 -9.63 11.47
N LEU A 239 23.25 -10.72 11.94
CA LEU A 239 22.75 -11.52 13.06
C LEU A 239 23.77 -11.50 14.20
N ASP A 240 23.33 -10.99 15.36
CA ASP A 240 24.08 -11.09 16.62
C ASP A 240 23.41 -12.17 17.50
N LEU A 241 24.17 -13.16 17.90
CA LEU A 241 23.72 -14.25 18.75
C LEU A 241 24.58 -14.30 20.01
N ASN A 242 23.95 -14.40 21.16
CA ASN A 242 24.65 -14.61 22.43
C ASN A 242 24.17 -15.91 23.04
N ARG A 243 25.07 -16.90 23.08
CA ARG A 243 24.82 -18.26 23.55
C ARG A 243 25.38 -18.48 24.96
N GLU A 244 24.54 -18.93 25.89
CA GLU A 244 24.95 -19.38 27.21
C GLU A 244 25.60 -20.78 27.13
N SER A 245 26.47 -21.11 28.08
CA SER A 245 27.26 -22.37 28.08
C SER A 245 26.43 -23.66 28.11
N GLU A 246 25.21 -23.59 28.65
CA GLU A 246 24.30 -24.74 28.77
C GLU A 246 23.18 -24.75 27.73
N ALA A 247 23.22 -23.85 26.74
CA ALA A 247 22.22 -23.75 25.67
C ALA A 247 22.15 -25.03 24.84
N ALA A 248 20.92 -25.51 24.60
CA ALA A 248 20.67 -26.76 23.90
C ALA A 248 20.98 -26.66 22.37
N TYR A 249 20.92 -25.47 21.83
CA TYR A 249 21.17 -25.20 20.42
C TYR A 249 22.58 -24.60 20.26
N ASP A 250 23.36 -25.21 19.40
CA ASP A 250 24.78 -24.89 19.23
C ASP A 250 25.17 -24.63 17.75
N GLU A 251 24.17 -24.58 16.86
CA GLU A 251 24.37 -24.29 15.46
C GLU A 251 23.35 -23.24 14.97
N LEU A 252 23.81 -22.33 14.08
CA LEU A 252 22.98 -21.45 13.28
C LEU A 252 22.88 -22.05 11.87
N LEU A 253 21.65 -22.18 11.35
CA LEU A 253 21.35 -22.58 9.99
C LEU A 253 20.66 -21.45 9.24
N MET A 254 21.30 -20.95 8.19
CA MET A 254 20.74 -20.00 7.23
C MET A 254 20.24 -20.78 6.02
N ALA A 255 18.93 -20.90 5.85
CA ALA A 255 18.37 -21.75 4.80
C ALA A 255 17.60 -20.97 3.75
N ALA A 256 18.07 -21.00 2.49
CA ALA A 256 17.27 -20.52 1.36
C ALA A 256 16.25 -21.59 0.97
N ARG A 257 15.00 -21.18 0.83
CA ARG A 257 13.83 -22.03 0.59
C ARG A 257 13.01 -21.46 -0.57
N PRO A 258 12.26 -22.30 -1.31
CA PRO A 258 11.43 -21.85 -2.44
C PRO A 258 10.11 -21.20 -1.97
N PHE A 259 10.11 -20.49 -0.87
CA PHE A 259 8.96 -19.78 -0.33
C PHE A 259 9.27 -18.30 -0.24
N ARG A 260 8.32 -17.48 -0.67
CA ARG A 260 8.30 -16.04 -0.39
C ARG A 260 7.91 -15.79 1.07
N VAL A 261 8.09 -14.57 1.52
CA VAL A 261 7.68 -14.16 2.88
C VAL A 261 6.18 -14.34 3.15
N ASN A 262 5.33 -14.29 2.11
CA ASN A 262 3.89 -14.51 2.21
C ASN A 262 3.49 -15.99 2.10
N ARG A 263 4.44 -16.92 2.20
CA ARG A 263 4.28 -18.38 2.10
C ARG A 263 3.95 -18.94 0.72
N THR A 264 3.77 -18.09 -0.29
CA THR A 264 3.59 -18.58 -1.66
C THR A 264 4.92 -19.14 -2.16
N LEU A 265 4.83 -20.09 -3.10
CA LEU A 265 6.03 -20.62 -3.73
C LEU A 265 6.70 -19.53 -4.58
N ALA A 266 7.99 -19.36 -4.36
CA ALA A 266 8.82 -18.60 -5.29
C ALA A 266 9.02 -19.42 -6.59
N PRO A 267 9.33 -18.77 -7.73
CA PRO A 267 9.79 -19.47 -8.91
C PRO A 267 10.93 -20.41 -8.56
N PHE A 268 10.95 -21.56 -9.18
CA PHE A 268 11.87 -22.64 -8.81
C PHE A 268 13.31 -22.13 -8.71
N CYS A 269 13.89 -22.42 -7.59
CA CYS A 269 15.29 -22.15 -7.28
C CYS A 269 16.03 -23.48 -7.26
N ASN A 270 17.09 -23.59 -8.04
CA ASN A 270 18.09 -24.63 -7.86
C ASN A 270 19.19 -24.06 -6.97
N PRO A 271 19.09 -24.18 -5.63
CA PRO A 271 20.10 -23.61 -4.75
C PRO A 271 21.37 -24.48 -4.81
N TYR A 272 22.52 -23.86 -5.03
CA TYR A 272 23.82 -24.48 -4.92
C TYR A 272 24.84 -23.48 -4.40
N LEU A 273 25.98 -23.96 -3.97
CA LEU A 273 27.06 -23.12 -3.50
C LEU A 273 28.15 -22.97 -4.55
N GLU A 274 28.53 -21.72 -4.79
CA GLU A 274 29.73 -21.39 -5.55
C GLU A 274 30.82 -20.93 -4.60
N GLY A 275 31.84 -21.74 -4.46
CA GLY A 275 32.87 -21.55 -3.43
C GLY A 275 32.35 -21.89 -2.03
N GLU A 276 32.91 -21.24 -1.01
CA GLU A 276 32.65 -21.56 0.40
C GLU A 276 31.70 -20.54 1.07
N GLN A 277 31.26 -19.47 0.36
CA GLN A 277 30.57 -18.34 1.00
C GLN A 277 29.39 -17.78 0.21
N VAL A 278 29.15 -18.24 -1.01
CA VAL A 278 28.08 -17.71 -1.86
C VAL A 278 27.05 -18.77 -2.17
N LEU A 279 25.84 -18.51 -1.73
CA LEU A 279 24.66 -19.27 -2.13
C LEU A 279 24.14 -18.72 -3.46
N MET A 280 24.02 -19.60 -4.44
CA MET A 280 23.51 -19.31 -5.77
C MET A 280 22.07 -19.81 -5.90
N LEU A 281 21.20 -19.05 -6.56
CA LEU A 281 19.88 -19.50 -6.99
C LEU A 281 19.74 -19.27 -8.49
N ASN A 282 19.27 -20.28 -9.21
CA ASN A 282 19.07 -20.23 -10.67
C ASN A 282 20.30 -19.74 -11.46
N GLY A 283 21.51 -19.94 -10.92
CA GLY A 283 22.75 -19.50 -11.55
C GLY A 283 23.15 -18.05 -11.26
N ALA A 284 22.41 -17.34 -10.41
CA ALA A 284 22.76 -16.00 -9.94
C ALA A 284 23.13 -15.99 -8.44
N PRO A 285 24.02 -15.09 -8.00
CA PRO A 285 24.31 -14.89 -6.58
C PRO A 285 23.05 -14.46 -5.82
N PHE A 286 22.84 -15.04 -4.63
CA PHE A 286 21.65 -14.76 -3.84
C PHE A 286 21.97 -14.36 -2.39
N LEU A 287 22.90 -15.05 -1.74
CA LEU A 287 23.34 -14.73 -0.38
C LEU A 287 24.85 -14.87 -0.31
N GLY A 288 25.52 -13.80 0.05
CA GLY A 288 26.97 -13.78 0.37
C GLY A 288 27.17 -13.77 1.86
N ALA A 289 27.87 -14.77 2.39
CA ALA A 289 28.26 -14.82 3.79
C ALA A 289 29.67 -14.23 3.97
N ARG A 290 29.85 -13.37 4.96
CA ARG A 290 31.21 -12.81 5.27
C ARG A 290 32.03 -13.73 6.12
N THR A 291 31.39 -14.61 6.87
CA THR A 291 32.06 -15.66 7.63
C THR A 291 31.90 -16.98 6.89
N THR A 292 32.99 -17.71 6.71
CA THR A 292 32.95 -19.05 6.10
C THR A 292 32.12 -19.99 6.97
N PRO A 293 31.10 -20.67 6.43
CA PRO A 293 30.31 -21.63 7.17
C PRO A 293 31.14 -22.84 7.59
N ASP A 294 30.77 -23.47 8.71
CA ASP A 294 31.41 -24.73 9.16
C ASP A 294 30.95 -25.92 8.34
N ASP A 295 29.71 -25.89 7.84
CA ASP A 295 29.15 -26.90 6.97
C ASP A 295 28.13 -26.31 5.97
N ILE A 296 27.90 -27.05 4.90
CA ILE A 296 27.04 -26.66 3.79
C ILE A 296 26.09 -27.82 3.55
N GLU A 297 24.81 -27.57 3.70
CA GLU A 297 23.79 -28.55 3.54
C GLU A 297 22.91 -28.21 2.34
N SER A 298 22.52 -29.19 1.56
CA SER A 298 21.56 -28.99 0.48
C SER A 298 20.63 -30.19 0.39
N GLY A 299 19.35 -29.89 0.25
CA GLY A 299 18.32 -30.82 -0.18
C GLY A 299 17.96 -30.60 -1.65
N LYS A 300 16.92 -31.27 -2.13
CA LYS A 300 16.44 -31.07 -3.51
C LYS A 300 15.89 -29.67 -3.76
N THR A 301 15.41 -29.00 -2.73
CA THR A 301 14.68 -27.72 -2.83
C THR A 301 15.16 -26.67 -1.85
N TRP A 302 16.25 -26.91 -1.15
CA TRP A 302 16.83 -25.96 -0.22
C TRP A 302 18.35 -26.09 -0.17
N ALA A 303 19.00 -25.01 0.19
CA ALA A 303 20.41 -25.03 0.56
C ALA A 303 20.61 -24.15 1.79
N GLY A 304 21.50 -24.57 2.67
CA GLY A 304 21.78 -23.88 3.93
C GLY A 304 23.26 -23.78 4.23
N LEU A 305 23.58 -22.69 4.93
CA LEU A 305 24.88 -22.42 5.53
C LEU A 305 24.77 -22.69 7.03
N THR A 306 25.57 -23.60 7.53
CA THR A 306 25.60 -23.96 8.95
C THR A 306 26.84 -23.40 9.65
N TYR A 307 26.63 -22.78 10.80
CA TYR A 307 27.69 -22.22 11.64
C TYR A 307 27.58 -22.76 13.03
N LYS A 308 28.69 -23.17 13.59
CA LYS A 308 28.80 -23.53 15.01
C LYS A 308 28.77 -22.27 15.88
N LEU A 309 27.99 -22.31 16.93
CA LEU A 309 27.85 -21.21 17.87
C LEU A 309 28.71 -21.47 19.12
N PRO A 310 29.86 -20.79 19.28
CA PRO A 310 30.62 -20.82 20.51
C PRO A 310 29.81 -20.18 21.65
N GLU A 311 30.25 -20.40 22.88
CA GLU A 311 29.74 -19.66 24.04
C GLU A 311 30.07 -18.16 23.92
N GLY A 312 29.12 -17.31 24.33
CA GLY A 312 29.25 -15.87 24.24
C GLY A 312 28.63 -15.28 22.98
N THR A 313 29.00 -14.06 22.63
CA THR A 313 28.43 -13.33 21.50
C THR A 313 29.19 -13.64 20.21
N THR A 314 28.46 -13.95 19.16
CA THR A 314 28.96 -14.13 17.79
C THR A 314 28.14 -13.29 16.83
N THR A 315 28.79 -12.61 15.89
CA THR A 315 28.16 -11.77 14.86
C THR A 315 28.38 -12.39 13.49
N PHE A 316 27.31 -12.44 12.69
CA PHE A 316 27.36 -12.88 11.30
C PHE A 316 26.79 -11.79 10.40
N ASP A 317 27.54 -11.45 9.36
CA ASP A 317 27.13 -10.48 8.35
C ASP A 317 26.90 -11.19 7.01
N PHE A 318 25.78 -10.81 6.38
CA PHE A 318 25.33 -11.32 5.09
C PHE A 318 25.00 -10.15 4.16
N ASP A 319 25.22 -10.37 2.87
CA ASP A 319 24.86 -9.45 1.79
C ASP A 319 23.96 -10.17 0.79
N LEU A 320 22.86 -9.53 0.39
CA LEU A 320 21.95 -10.05 -0.63
C LEU A 320 21.80 -9.00 -1.74
N PRO A 321 21.73 -9.40 -3.03
CA PRO A 321 21.48 -8.45 -4.12
C PRO A 321 20.06 -7.85 -3.97
N GLY A 322 19.93 -6.56 -4.23
CA GLY A 322 18.63 -5.87 -4.09
C GLY A 322 17.64 -6.14 -5.23
N THR A 323 18.07 -6.82 -6.27
CA THR A 323 17.26 -7.17 -7.45
C THR A 323 17.82 -8.44 -8.09
N GLU A 324 16.98 -9.19 -8.81
CA GLU A 324 17.35 -10.42 -9.48
C GLU A 324 18.51 -10.20 -10.47
N GLY A 325 19.52 -11.07 -10.40
CA GLY A 325 20.65 -11.07 -11.33
C GLY A 325 21.72 -10.02 -11.08
N LEU A 326 21.64 -9.22 -10.04
CA LEU A 326 22.75 -8.38 -9.61
C LEU A 326 23.86 -9.23 -8.98
N GLU A 327 25.10 -8.77 -9.17
CA GLU A 327 26.25 -9.30 -8.45
C GLU A 327 26.14 -8.96 -6.95
N LEU A 328 26.72 -9.80 -6.10
CA LEU A 328 26.86 -9.45 -4.69
C LEU A 328 27.72 -8.18 -4.54
N PRO A 329 27.35 -7.28 -3.64
CA PRO A 329 28.09 -6.07 -3.41
C PRO A 329 29.49 -6.37 -2.86
N PRO A 330 30.44 -5.45 -3.04
CA PRO A 330 31.74 -5.56 -2.37
C PRO A 330 31.57 -5.57 -0.85
N ALA A 331 32.51 -6.21 -0.18
CA ALA A 331 32.52 -6.19 1.28
C ALA A 331 32.66 -4.74 1.80
N ALA A 332 31.68 -4.30 2.60
CA ALA A 332 31.66 -2.98 3.24
C ALA A 332 31.56 -3.14 4.76
N ASP A 333 31.94 -2.12 5.52
CA ASP A 333 31.74 -2.12 6.97
C ASP A 333 30.24 -1.92 7.25
N PHE A 334 29.64 -2.83 7.99
CA PHE A 334 28.20 -2.82 8.27
C PHE A 334 27.77 -1.56 9.04
N GLU A 335 28.56 -1.16 10.05
CA GLU A 335 28.24 0.01 10.88
C GLU A 335 28.37 1.32 10.08
N GLU A 336 29.37 1.41 9.20
CA GLU A 336 29.54 2.57 8.32
C GLU A 336 28.31 2.72 7.39
N ARG A 337 27.90 1.64 6.74
CA ARG A 337 26.72 1.64 5.86
C ARG A 337 25.41 1.89 6.62
N LEU A 338 25.28 1.35 7.82
CA LEU A 338 24.14 1.61 8.68
C LEU A 338 24.03 3.10 9.04
N VAL A 339 25.15 3.74 9.39
CA VAL A 339 25.17 5.19 9.68
C VAL A 339 24.78 6.00 8.44
N GLU A 340 25.36 5.71 7.27
CA GLU A 340 25.02 6.40 6.01
C GLU A 340 23.51 6.25 5.68
N THR A 341 22.95 5.07 5.82
CA THR A 341 21.53 4.82 5.58
C THR A 341 20.63 5.59 6.55
N ARG A 342 20.99 5.62 7.84
CA ARG A 342 20.25 6.42 8.86
C ARG A 342 20.29 7.91 8.54
N GLU A 343 21.43 8.46 8.15
CA GLU A 343 21.58 9.86 7.75
C GLU A 343 20.72 10.18 6.52
N ALA A 344 20.71 9.31 5.51
CA ALA A 344 19.88 9.48 4.32
C ALA A 344 18.38 9.52 4.65
N TRP A 345 17.91 8.62 5.52
CA TRP A 345 16.50 8.63 5.96
C TRP A 345 16.16 9.86 6.82
N ALA A 346 17.08 10.31 7.69
CA ALA A 346 16.90 11.52 8.47
C ALA A 346 16.76 12.77 7.58
N ASP A 347 17.55 12.87 6.51
CA ASP A 347 17.46 13.97 5.55
C ASP A 347 16.12 13.95 4.79
N ARG A 348 15.62 12.76 4.43
CA ARG A 348 14.30 12.61 3.83
C ARG A 348 13.18 13.09 4.75
N ALA A 349 13.20 12.68 6.02
CA ALA A 349 12.20 13.09 7.00
C ALA A 349 12.17 14.60 7.22
N ASN A 350 13.30 15.28 7.03
CA ASN A 350 13.46 16.73 7.24
C ASN A 350 12.99 17.60 6.05
N ARG A 351 12.61 17.08 4.89
CA ARG A 351 12.10 17.92 3.77
C ARG A 351 10.90 18.77 4.19
N ALA A 352 9.93 18.15 4.89
CA ALA A 352 8.82 18.85 5.56
C ALA A 352 8.61 18.17 6.91
N ARG A 353 9.29 18.69 7.94
CA ARG A 353 9.32 18.06 9.26
C ARG A 353 8.04 18.30 10.02
N ILE A 354 7.50 17.24 10.61
CA ILE A 354 6.41 17.28 11.59
C ILE A 354 6.92 16.58 12.84
N SER A 355 6.75 17.23 13.99
CA SER A 355 7.03 16.65 15.30
C SER A 355 5.83 16.84 16.22
N VAL A 356 5.33 15.75 16.76
CA VAL A 356 4.23 15.71 17.72
C VAL A 356 4.68 15.03 19.01
N PRO A 357 4.10 15.39 20.17
CA PRO A 357 4.57 14.89 21.45
C PRO A 357 4.17 13.43 21.75
N ASP A 358 3.34 12.82 20.92
CA ASP A 358 2.97 11.42 21.00
C ASP A 358 3.98 10.55 20.23
N GLY A 359 4.79 9.77 20.98
CA GLY A 359 5.86 8.98 20.39
C GLY A 359 5.34 7.89 19.42
N SER A 360 4.18 7.31 19.69
CA SER A 360 3.59 6.28 18.80
C SER A 360 3.06 6.91 17.52
N VAL A 361 2.39 8.06 17.63
CA VAL A 361 1.92 8.82 16.46
C VAL A 361 3.10 9.29 15.61
N GLN A 362 4.17 9.78 16.26
CA GLN A 362 5.38 10.22 15.56
C GLN A 362 6.06 9.07 14.83
N ALA A 363 6.27 7.94 15.51
CA ALA A 363 6.93 6.77 14.92
C ALA A 363 6.14 6.23 13.72
N ALA A 364 4.82 6.16 13.83
CA ALA A 364 3.94 5.77 12.74
C ALA A 364 3.99 6.74 11.55
N LEU A 365 4.08 8.05 11.81
CA LEU A 365 4.18 9.08 10.78
C LEU A 365 5.51 9.00 10.00
N ASP A 366 6.60 8.75 10.70
CA ASP A 366 7.93 8.63 10.08
C ASP A 366 8.04 7.31 9.29
N ALA A 367 7.58 6.20 9.85
CA ALA A 367 7.51 4.91 9.16
C ALA A 367 6.63 4.97 7.90
N SER A 368 5.47 5.65 7.99
CA SER A 368 4.57 5.86 6.85
C SER A 368 5.25 6.61 5.70
N LEU A 369 6.08 7.62 6.01
CA LEU A 369 6.87 8.29 4.97
C LEU A 369 7.86 7.33 4.31
N GLY A 370 8.51 6.47 5.09
CA GLY A 370 9.40 5.44 4.57
C GLY A 370 8.68 4.53 3.57
N TYR A 371 7.56 3.96 3.96
CA TYR A 371 6.77 3.08 3.09
C TYR A 371 6.22 3.79 1.85
N LEU A 372 5.80 5.05 1.97
CA LEU A 372 5.35 5.84 0.82
C LEU A 372 6.46 6.11 -0.20
N LEU A 373 7.69 6.32 0.27
CA LEU A 373 8.83 6.55 -0.62
C LEU A 373 9.31 5.26 -1.27
N LEU A 374 9.23 4.13 -0.57
CA LEU A 374 9.57 2.82 -1.12
C LEU A 374 8.53 2.35 -2.14
N ALA A 375 7.25 2.63 -1.91
CA ALA A 375 6.15 2.31 -2.83
C ALA A 375 6.04 3.27 -4.03
N GLY A 376 6.98 4.20 -4.18
CA GLY A 376 7.05 5.19 -5.25
C GLY A 376 8.00 4.77 -6.35
N ASP A 377 7.65 3.75 -7.09
CA ASP A 377 8.49 3.20 -8.16
C ASP A 377 8.73 4.18 -9.31
N PRO A 378 9.80 3.99 -10.10
CA PRO A 378 10.09 4.84 -11.25
C PRO A 378 8.96 4.90 -12.30
N ASP A 379 8.16 3.83 -12.40
CA ASP A 379 7.04 3.72 -13.33
C ASP A 379 5.69 4.16 -12.75
N GLY A 380 5.65 4.53 -11.45
CA GLY A 380 4.46 5.12 -10.84
C GLY A 380 4.17 4.68 -9.40
N PRO A 381 2.95 4.99 -8.89
CA PRO A 381 2.56 4.61 -7.54
C PRO A 381 2.10 3.15 -7.47
N HIS A 382 2.79 2.34 -6.69
CA HIS A 382 2.44 0.96 -6.40
C HIS A 382 1.92 0.86 -4.96
N PRO A 383 0.65 0.50 -4.71
CA PRO A 383 0.09 0.47 -3.36
C PRO A 383 0.72 -0.56 -2.42
N GLY A 384 1.39 -1.56 -2.97
CA GLY A 384 2.06 -2.59 -2.20
C GLY A 384 3.02 -3.44 -3.03
N PRO A 385 3.94 -4.19 -2.38
CA PRO A 385 5.06 -4.84 -3.06
C PRO A 385 4.72 -6.19 -3.71
N LEU A 386 3.56 -6.78 -3.43
CA LEU A 386 3.21 -8.14 -3.88
C LEU A 386 1.93 -8.18 -4.71
N ALA A 387 0.77 -8.09 -4.05
CA ALA A 387 -0.53 -8.23 -4.70
C ALA A 387 -0.89 -6.98 -5.51
N HIS A 388 -0.60 -5.82 -4.98
CA HIS A 388 -0.89 -4.54 -5.63
C HIS A 388 0.36 -3.89 -6.24
N ASN A 389 1.31 -4.69 -6.69
CA ASN A 389 2.52 -4.22 -7.36
C ASN A 389 2.22 -3.82 -8.83
N ALA A 390 1.43 -2.76 -8.98
CA ALA A 390 1.05 -2.13 -10.24
C ALA A 390 0.68 -0.66 -10.01
N VAL A 391 0.65 0.15 -11.07
CA VAL A 391 0.30 1.57 -10.96
C VAL A 391 -1.23 1.74 -10.87
N TRP A 392 -1.72 2.13 -9.70
CA TRP A 392 -3.13 2.40 -9.44
C TRP A 392 -3.42 3.90 -9.40
N THR A 393 -4.37 4.37 -10.23
CA THR A 393 -4.75 5.80 -10.28
C THR A 393 -5.34 6.27 -8.95
N ARG A 394 -6.20 5.45 -8.34
CA ARG A 394 -6.90 5.76 -7.08
C ARG A 394 -5.93 5.92 -5.93
N ASP A 395 -5.13 4.90 -5.69
CA ASP A 395 -4.09 4.91 -4.65
C ASP A 395 -3.08 6.03 -4.88
N GLY A 396 -2.62 6.18 -6.12
CA GLY A 396 -1.70 7.21 -6.53
C GLY A 396 -2.19 8.63 -6.25
N ALA A 397 -3.51 8.88 -6.28
CA ALA A 397 -4.07 10.18 -5.93
C ALA A 397 -3.88 10.52 -4.45
N TYR A 398 -4.04 9.55 -3.55
CA TYR A 398 -3.83 9.73 -2.11
C TYR A 398 -2.34 9.70 -1.74
N MET A 399 -1.57 8.76 -2.31
CA MET A 399 -0.12 8.67 -2.14
C MET A 399 0.55 9.98 -2.60
N GLY A 400 0.22 10.45 -3.80
CA GLY A 400 0.74 11.70 -4.33
C GLY A 400 0.36 12.91 -3.48
N LEU A 401 -0.86 12.98 -2.93
CA LEU A 401 -1.24 14.03 -1.98
C LEU A 401 -0.40 13.96 -0.70
N ALA A 402 -0.24 12.79 -0.10
CA ALA A 402 0.55 12.62 1.11
C ALA A 402 2.00 13.05 0.90
N LEU A 403 2.59 12.67 -0.22
CA LEU A 403 3.95 13.05 -0.62
C LEU A 403 4.08 14.57 -0.85
N LEU A 404 3.10 15.22 -1.52
CA LEU A 404 3.06 16.68 -1.61
C LEU A 404 3.06 17.36 -0.25
N LEU A 405 2.27 16.84 0.70
CA LEU A 405 2.18 17.36 2.07
C LEU A 405 3.48 17.14 2.88
N ARG A 406 4.35 16.24 2.43
CA ARG A 406 5.68 15.98 3.01
C ARG A 406 6.82 16.57 2.17
N GLY A 407 6.53 17.41 1.17
CA GLY A 407 7.53 18.14 0.37
C GLY A 407 8.16 17.33 -0.77
N TYR A 408 7.52 16.25 -1.21
CA TYR A 408 7.94 15.39 -2.32
C TYR A 408 7.13 15.69 -3.58
N GLU A 409 7.21 16.92 -4.05
CA GLU A 409 6.53 17.40 -5.26
C GLU A 409 7.04 16.74 -6.54
N ASP A 410 8.27 16.30 -6.55
CA ASP A 410 8.93 15.58 -7.64
C ASP A 410 8.30 14.21 -7.87
N VAL A 411 8.11 13.43 -6.81
CA VAL A 411 7.44 12.12 -6.86
C VAL A 411 5.97 12.26 -7.26
N ALA A 412 5.24 13.19 -6.64
CA ALA A 412 3.85 13.45 -7.00
C ALA A 412 3.69 13.89 -8.45
N ARG A 413 4.66 14.64 -9.01
CA ARG A 413 4.70 15.02 -10.42
C ARG A 413 4.89 13.80 -11.32
N ASN A 414 5.74 12.87 -10.93
CA ASN A 414 5.90 11.61 -11.66
C ASN A 414 4.59 10.85 -11.73
N TYR A 415 3.87 10.71 -10.59
CA TYR A 415 2.57 10.03 -10.56
C TYR A 415 1.55 10.66 -11.52
N VAL A 416 1.41 12.00 -11.52
CA VAL A 416 0.55 12.69 -12.48
C VAL A 416 0.97 12.40 -13.91
N THR A 417 2.27 12.39 -14.17
CA THR A 417 2.82 12.16 -15.51
C THR A 417 2.49 10.76 -16.02
N VAL A 418 2.73 9.74 -15.21
CA VAL A 418 2.45 8.34 -15.57
C VAL A 418 0.96 8.11 -15.80
N VAL A 419 0.11 8.59 -14.89
CA VAL A 419 -1.35 8.44 -15.02
C VAL A 419 -1.88 9.09 -16.30
N PHE A 420 -1.46 10.30 -16.63
CA PHE A 420 -1.89 10.96 -17.87
C PHE A 420 -1.22 10.41 -19.13
N GLN A 421 -0.06 9.77 -19.04
CA GLN A 421 0.51 9.03 -20.17
C GLN A 421 -0.33 7.81 -20.55
N GLY A 422 -1.00 7.20 -19.57
CA GLY A 422 -1.93 6.10 -19.79
C GLY A 422 -3.33 6.52 -20.25
N GLN A 423 -3.62 7.83 -20.38
CA GLN A 423 -4.94 8.31 -20.81
C GLN A 423 -5.27 7.86 -22.24
N GLU A 424 -6.48 7.31 -22.42
CA GLU A 424 -6.98 6.91 -23.71
C GLU A 424 -7.37 8.11 -24.61
N PRO A 425 -7.44 7.93 -25.94
CA PRO A 425 -7.72 9.03 -26.87
C PRO A 425 -9.07 9.72 -26.68
N ASP A 426 -10.07 9.04 -26.10
CA ASP A 426 -11.39 9.58 -25.78
C ASP A 426 -11.45 10.30 -24.42
N GLY A 427 -10.36 10.24 -23.65
CA GLY A 427 -10.20 10.90 -22.36
C GLY A 427 -10.36 10.00 -21.15
N LYS A 428 -10.66 8.70 -21.33
CA LYS A 428 -10.68 7.73 -20.22
C LYS A 428 -9.30 7.66 -19.56
N ILE A 429 -9.28 7.67 -18.25
CA ILE A 429 -8.12 7.32 -17.42
C ILE A 429 -8.35 5.91 -16.92
N PRO A 430 -7.48 4.94 -17.22
CA PRO A 430 -7.57 3.60 -16.66
C PRO A 430 -7.44 3.63 -15.13
N PRO A 431 -8.15 2.78 -14.39
CA PRO A 431 -7.95 2.64 -12.94
C PRO A 431 -6.57 2.07 -12.62
N ILE A 432 -6.03 1.21 -13.48
CA ILE A 432 -4.71 0.58 -13.37
C ILE A 432 -3.94 0.80 -14.68
N HIS A 433 -2.62 1.01 -14.58
CA HIS A 433 -1.73 1.27 -15.70
C HIS A 433 -0.62 0.21 -15.82
N GLY A 434 0.01 0.12 -16.99
CA GLY A 434 1.16 -0.74 -17.25
C GLY A 434 0.79 -2.10 -17.85
N GLU A 435 1.78 -3.00 -17.90
CA GLU A 435 1.61 -4.34 -18.49
C GLU A 435 0.67 -5.25 -17.68
N ALA A 436 0.51 -4.96 -16.38
CA ALA A 436 -0.43 -5.62 -15.49
C ALA A 436 -1.89 -5.15 -15.71
N ALA A 437 -2.12 -4.20 -16.59
CA ALA A 437 -3.43 -3.59 -16.85
C ALA A 437 -4.12 -4.16 -18.11
N PRO A 438 -4.68 -5.37 -18.06
CA PRO A 438 -5.60 -5.79 -19.10
C PRO A 438 -7.05 -5.36 -18.80
N TRP A 439 -7.25 -4.48 -17.83
CA TRP A 439 -8.53 -4.12 -17.27
C TRP A 439 -9.17 -3.00 -18.07
N ASP A 440 -10.12 -3.33 -18.86
CA ASP A 440 -11.14 -2.39 -19.30
C ASP A 440 -12.26 -2.31 -18.22
N ASN A 441 -11.83 -2.18 -16.96
CA ASN A 441 -12.75 -2.01 -15.87
C ASN A 441 -13.47 -0.68 -15.99
N ASN A 442 -14.78 -0.75 -15.94
CA ASN A 442 -15.63 0.41 -15.89
C ASN A 442 -15.71 0.96 -14.46
N GLU A 443 -14.57 1.32 -13.88
CA GLU A 443 -14.48 2.13 -12.67
C GLU A 443 -14.37 3.59 -13.07
N TRP A 444 -15.31 4.44 -12.63
CA TRP A 444 -15.41 5.81 -13.15
C TRP A 444 -14.77 6.87 -12.26
N ASP A 445 -14.14 6.51 -11.17
CA ASP A 445 -13.50 7.42 -10.22
C ASP A 445 -12.15 7.96 -10.71
N ALA A 446 -11.42 7.18 -11.50
CA ALA A 446 -10.04 7.49 -11.95
C ALA A 446 -9.90 8.86 -12.62
N GLN A 447 -10.87 9.28 -13.44
CA GLN A 447 -10.87 10.60 -14.09
C GLN A 447 -10.86 11.74 -13.08
N GLY A 448 -11.68 11.62 -12.05
CA GLY A 448 -11.78 12.61 -10.96
C GLY A 448 -10.50 12.68 -10.15
N GLN A 449 -9.91 11.53 -9.86
CA GLN A 449 -8.69 11.37 -9.06
C GLN A 449 -7.45 11.91 -9.78
N ALA A 450 -7.29 11.61 -11.07
CA ALA A 450 -6.19 12.14 -11.87
C ALA A 450 -6.22 13.68 -11.96
N ILE A 451 -7.41 14.26 -12.28
CA ILE A 451 -7.60 15.71 -12.31
C ILE A 451 -7.33 16.32 -10.94
N PHE A 452 -7.79 15.65 -9.86
CA PHE A 452 -7.56 16.09 -8.49
C PHE A 452 -6.08 16.21 -8.17
N LEU A 453 -5.30 15.15 -8.38
CA LEU A 453 -3.86 15.15 -8.05
C LEU A 453 -3.09 16.20 -8.85
N ALA A 454 -3.37 16.33 -10.14
CA ALA A 454 -2.77 17.38 -10.98
C ALA A 454 -3.05 18.79 -10.43
N MET A 455 -4.28 19.03 -9.98
CA MET A 455 -4.64 20.32 -9.41
C MET A 455 -4.07 20.55 -8.01
N GLN A 456 -3.90 19.50 -7.20
CA GLN A 456 -3.18 19.65 -5.92
C GLN A 456 -1.71 19.98 -6.17
N LEU A 457 -1.04 19.28 -7.09
CA LEU A 457 0.35 19.62 -7.46
C LEU A 457 0.48 21.09 -7.85
N TYR A 458 -0.39 21.60 -8.73
CA TYR A 458 -0.40 23.03 -9.05
C TYR A 458 -0.61 23.93 -7.84
N ARG A 459 -1.57 23.62 -6.96
CA ARG A 459 -1.91 24.47 -5.80
C ARG A 459 -0.80 24.56 -4.78
N TYR A 460 -0.05 23.48 -4.56
CA TYR A 460 1.04 23.45 -3.60
C TYR A 460 2.36 23.99 -4.17
N THR A 461 2.56 23.92 -5.48
CA THR A 461 3.80 24.39 -6.13
C THR A 461 3.68 25.77 -6.79
N GLY A 462 2.46 26.16 -7.19
CA GLY A 462 2.25 27.33 -8.04
C GLY A 462 2.76 27.18 -9.47
N ASP A 463 3.15 25.98 -9.89
CA ASP A 463 3.74 25.72 -11.22
C ASP A 463 2.69 25.81 -12.33
N ARG A 464 2.52 27.03 -12.83
CA ARG A 464 1.60 27.30 -13.93
C ARG A 464 2.01 26.59 -15.24
N ALA A 465 3.31 26.44 -15.49
CA ALA A 465 3.80 25.79 -16.71
C ALA A 465 3.44 24.29 -16.71
N PHE A 466 3.51 23.65 -15.54
CA PHE A 466 3.01 22.29 -15.37
C PHE A 466 1.51 22.21 -15.69
N LEU A 467 0.71 23.09 -15.11
CA LEU A 467 -0.74 23.09 -15.36
C LEU A 467 -1.08 23.33 -16.84
N GLU A 468 -0.37 24.25 -17.52
CA GLU A 468 -0.51 24.49 -18.95
C GLU A 468 -0.17 23.24 -19.78
N ALA A 469 0.87 22.51 -19.41
CA ALA A 469 1.30 21.28 -20.11
C ALA A 469 0.26 20.16 -20.00
N PHE A 470 -0.38 19.98 -18.84
CA PHE A 470 -1.35 18.92 -18.60
C PHE A 470 -2.81 19.32 -18.83
N TYR A 471 -3.08 20.59 -19.12
CA TYR A 471 -4.45 21.07 -19.36
C TYR A 471 -5.20 20.31 -20.47
N PRO A 472 -4.59 19.96 -21.62
CA PRO A 472 -5.28 19.16 -22.64
C PRO A 472 -5.79 17.82 -22.12
N GLN A 473 -5.02 17.12 -21.30
CA GLN A 473 -5.39 15.84 -20.70
C GLN A 473 -6.50 16.02 -19.64
N ILE A 474 -6.37 17.07 -18.80
CA ILE A 474 -7.41 17.44 -17.83
C ILE A 474 -8.74 17.73 -18.56
N ALA A 475 -8.68 18.44 -19.69
CA ALA A 475 -9.86 18.76 -20.48
C ALA A 475 -10.53 17.51 -21.07
N LEU A 476 -9.73 16.58 -21.62
CA LEU A 476 -10.24 15.30 -22.14
C LEU A 476 -10.89 14.47 -21.05
N ALA A 477 -10.27 14.34 -19.87
CA ALA A 477 -10.83 13.60 -18.74
C ALA A 477 -12.14 14.23 -18.22
N ALA A 478 -12.21 15.56 -18.12
CA ALA A 478 -13.44 16.26 -17.73
C ALA A 478 -14.56 16.07 -18.76
N ASP A 479 -14.25 16.09 -20.04
CA ASP A 479 -15.23 15.85 -21.12
C ASP A 479 -15.67 14.39 -21.20
N TYR A 480 -14.80 13.45 -20.84
CA TYR A 480 -15.15 12.05 -20.68
C TYR A 480 -16.19 11.84 -19.56
N ILE A 481 -16.01 12.46 -18.38
CA ILE A 481 -17.04 12.46 -17.32
C ILE A 481 -18.39 12.97 -17.85
N ILE A 482 -18.39 14.05 -18.65
CA ILE A 482 -19.62 14.58 -19.24
C ILE A 482 -20.22 13.60 -20.27
N ALA A 483 -19.39 12.89 -21.01
CA ALA A 483 -19.83 11.87 -21.97
C ALA A 483 -20.51 10.68 -21.27
N LEU A 484 -19.95 10.20 -20.16
CA LEU A 484 -20.55 9.17 -19.31
C LEU A 484 -21.94 9.62 -18.82
N ARG A 485 -22.05 10.80 -18.24
CA ARG A 485 -23.33 11.35 -17.73
C ARG A 485 -24.42 11.47 -18.78
N LYS A 486 -24.06 11.68 -20.04
CA LYS A 486 -25.03 11.76 -21.15
C LYS A 486 -25.68 10.40 -21.44
N GLN A 487 -25.05 9.29 -21.09
CA GLN A 487 -25.60 7.97 -21.31
C GLN A 487 -26.87 7.75 -20.50
N THR A 488 -26.94 8.30 -19.29
CA THR A 488 -28.08 8.20 -18.37
C THR A 488 -29.09 9.36 -18.47
N ALA A 489 -28.91 10.29 -19.40
CA ALA A 489 -29.74 11.51 -19.50
C ALA A 489 -31.23 11.23 -19.78
N GLY A 490 -31.53 10.08 -20.39
CA GLY A 490 -32.89 9.65 -20.73
C GLY A 490 -33.54 8.71 -19.69
N ASP A 491 -32.84 8.37 -18.61
CA ASP A 491 -33.25 7.38 -17.64
C ASP A 491 -34.30 7.92 -16.65
N GLY A 492 -34.70 7.05 -15.71
CA GLY A 492 -35.58 7.37 -14.61
C GLY A 492 -35.00 8.39 -13.62
N GLU A 493 -35.84 8.89 -12.69
CA GLU A 493 -35.41 9.97 -11.75
C GLU A 493 -34.23 9.56 -10.88
N ALA A 494 -34.09 8.29 -10.50
CA ALA A 494 -33.00 7.81 -9.63
C ALA A 494 -31.62 7.86 -10.32
N THR A 495 -31.53 7.56 -11.59
CA THR A 495 -30.26 7.39 -12.35
C THR A 495 -29.96 8.58 -13.24
N ARG A 496 -30.97 9.37 -13.64
CA ARG A 496 -30.84 10.42 -14.64
C ARG A 496 -29.74 11.43 -14.36
N GLY A 497 -28.71 11.44 -15.24
CA GLY A 497 -27.59 12.38 -15.20
C GLY A 497 -26.54 12.05 -14.13
N LEU A 498 -26.59 10.86 -13.53
CA LEU A 498 -25.46 10.23 -12.83
C LEU A 498 -24.51 9.61 -13.84
N LEU A 499 -23.41 9.04 -13.38
CA LEU A 499 -22.57 8.13 -14.17
C LEU A 499 -23.32 6.81 -14.41
N PRO A 500 -23.05 6.08 -15.51
CA PRO A 500 -23.65 4.77 -15.75
C PRO A 500 -23.20 3.75 -14.71
N ILE A 501 -23.75 2.54 -14.77
CA ILE A 501 -23.27 1.43 -13.93
C ILE A 501 -21.77 1.21 -14.10
N SER A 502 -21.12 0.80 -13.02
CA SER A 502 -19.70 0.51 -12.93
C SER A 502 -19.44 -0.71 -12.05
N LEU A 503 -18.29 -1.32 -12.17
CA LEU A 503 -17.76 -2.16 -11.11
C LEU A 503 -17.50 -1.32 -9.86
N SER A 504 -17.53 -1.97 -8.71
CA SER A 504 -17.23 -1.27 -7.47
C SER A 504 -15.74 -1.00 -7.35
N ALA A 505 -15.37 0.27 -7.30
CA ALA A 505 -13.98 0.68 -7.12
C ALA A 505 -13.39 0.30 -5.75
N GLU A 506 -14.21 -0.04 -4.76
CA GLU A 506 -13.81 -0.24 -3.36
C GLU A 506 -14.67 -1.33 -2.68
N ASP A 507 -15.07 -2.32 -3.42
CA ASP A 507 -15.93 -3.41 -2.92
C ASP A 507 -17.15 -2.92 -2.10
N LEU A 508 -17.71 -1.78 -2.51
CA LEU A 508 -18.78 -1.12 -1.80
C LEU A 508 -20.08 -1.93 -1.83
N ALA A 509 -20.29 -2.70 -2.89
CA ALA A 509 -21.37 -3.66 -3.10
C ALA A 509 -21.01 -4.63 -4.21
N ASP A 510 -21.81 -5.71 -4.37
CA ASP A 510 -21.59 -6.72 -5.39
C ASP A 510 -22.03 -6.26 -6.79
N GLY A 511 -21.20 -6.54 -7.79
CA GLY A 511 -21.50 -6.36 -9.21
C GLY A 511 -21.57 -4.91 -9.70
N GLU A 512 -22.00 -4.75 -10.96
CA GLU A 512 -22.12 -3.43 -11.58
C GLU A 512 -23.36 -2.68 -11.07
N GLN A 513 -23.13 -1.49 -10.53
CA GLN A 513 -24.18 -0.65 -9.95
C GLN A 513 -23.91 0.85 -10.21
N HIS A 514 -24.87 1.73 -9.87
CA HIS A 514 -24.64 3.17 -9.89
C HIS A 514 -24.08 3.62 -8.53
N TYR A 515 -22.77 3.60 -8.38
CA TYR A 515 -22.08 3.96 -7.13
C TYR A 515 -22.05 5.47 -6.89
N TYR A 516 -22.35 5.90 -5.66
CA TYR A 516 -22.21 7.33 -5.28
C TYR A 516 -20.77 7.75 -5.16
N TRP A 517 -19.85 6.84 -4.84
CA TRP A 517 -18.39 7.05 -4.86
C TRP A 517 -17.92 7.65 -6.18
N ASP A 518 -18.24 7.02 -7.30
CA ASP A 518 -17.86 7.47 -8.64
C ASP A 518 -18.42 8.85 -8.93
N ASN A 519 -19.68 9.07 -8.56
CA ASN A 519 -20.34 10.35 -8.77
C ASN A 519 -19.75 11.47 -7.93
N PHE A 520 -19.28 11.20 -6.70
CA PHE A 520 -18.55 12.19 -5.88
C PHE A 520 -17.21 12.53 -6.51
N TRP A 521 -16.43 11.53 -6.95
CA TRP A 521 -15.17 11.77 -7.64
C TRP A 521 -15.35 12.53 -8.96
N ALA A 522 -16.43 12.25 -9.70
CA ALA A 522 -16.78 13.01 -10.91
C ALA A 522 -17.08 14.48 -10.60
N VAL A 523 -17.75 14.78 -9.47
CA VAL A 523 -17.95 16.18 -9.01
C VAL A 523 -16.60 16.83 -8.69
N VAL A 524 -15.71 16.13 -7.97
CA VAL A 524 -14.35 16.62 -7.70
C VAL A 524 -13.63 16.95 -9.01
N GLY A 525 -13.60 16.01 -9.96
CA GLY A 525 -12.92 16.16 -11.24
C GLY A 525 -13.42 17.35 -12.02
N LEU A 526 -14.74 17.48 -12.23
CA LEU A 526 -15.34 18.59 -12.96
C LEU A 526 -15.08 19.96 -12.30
N GLN A 527 -15.13 20.01 -10.96
CA GLN A 527 -14.85 21.24 -10.23
C GLN A 527 -13.37 21.63 -10.34
N GLN A 528 -12.46 20.68 -10.20
CA GLN A 528 -11.01 20.93 -10.31
C GLN A 528 -10.60 21.28 -11.75
N ALA A 529 -11.20 20.66 -12.75
CA ALA A 529 -11.00 21.04 -14.16
C ALA A 529 -11.50 22.47 -14.45
N ALA A 530 -12.66 22.85 -13.89
CA ALA A 530 -13.17 24.21 -14.00
C ALA A 530 -12.23 25.25 -13.34
N ASP A 531 -11.59 24.88 -12.22
CA ASP A 531 -10.60 25.72 -11.56
C ASP A 531 -9.30 25.81 -12.38
N ALA A 532 -8.84 24.71 -13.00
CA ALA A 532 -7.71 24.71 -13.93
C ALA A 532 -7.95 25.66 -15.10
N ALA A 533 -9.10 25.53 -15.77
CA ALA A 533 -9.51 26.42 -16.85
C ALA A 533 -9.58 27.89 -16.41
N SER A 534 -10.11 28.16 -15.21
CA SER A 534 -10.17 29.52 -14.65
C SER A 534 -8.78 30.11 -14.42
N VAL A 535 -7.85 29.33 -13.88
CA VAL A 535 -6.45 29.76 -13.67
C VAL A 535 -5.76 30.10 -14.99
N LEU A 536 -6.00 29.27 -16.02
CA LEU A 536 -5.38 29.44 -17.33
C LEU A 536 -6.07 30.50 -18.22
N GLY A 537 -7.31 30.87 -17.88
CA GLY A 537 -8.12 31.82 -18.67
C GLY A 537 -8.85 31.13 -19.82
N GLU A 538 -9.07 29.83 -19.74
CA GLU A 538 -9.77 29.03 -20.74
C GLU A 538 -11.31 29.15 -20.63
N GLU A 539 -12.02 29.01 -21.74
CA GLU A 539 -13.47 29.21 -21.82
C GLU A 539 -14.28 28.09 -21.15
N ASP A 540 -13.71 26.92 -20.98
CA ASP A 540 -14.35 25.71 -20.42
C ASP A 540 -14.75 25.83 -18.95
N SER A 541 -14.16 26.74 -18.20
CA SER A 541 -14.40 26.94 -16.76
C SER A 541 -15.88 27.02 -16.41
N THR A 542 -16.66 27.81 -17.14
CA THR A 542 -18.10 27.99 -16.91
C THR A 542 -18.88 26.72 -17.20
N ARG A 543 -18.54 26.03 -18.29
CA ARG A 543 -19.17 24.77 -18.71
C ARG A 543 -18.98 23.68 -17.67
N TRP A 544 -17.74 23.39 -17.30
CA TRP A 544 -17.45 22.32 -16.31
C TRP A 544 -17.99 22.64 -14.91
N ARG A 545 -17.96 23.90 -14.50
CA ARG A 545 -18.58 24.33 -13.23
C ARG A 545 -20.09 24.09 -13.22
N SER A 546 -20.77 24.39 -14.33
CA SER A 546 -22.20 24.09 -14.51
C SER A 546 -22.44 22.58 -14.49
N GLU A 547 -21.61 21.76 -15.11
CA GLU A 547 -21.73 20.31 -15.12
C GLU A 547 -21.51 19.71 -13.71
N ALA A 548 -20.56 20.22 -12.94
CA ALA A 548 -20.38 19.82 -11.55
C ALA A 548 -21.62 20.14 -10.70
N GLN A 549 -22.23 21.32 -10.89
CA GLN A 549 -23.48 21.69 -10.21
C GLN A 549 -24.67 20.81 -10.65
N ASN A 550 -24.78 20.50 -11.95
CA ASN A 550 -25.80 19.60 -12.48
C ASN A 550 -25.67 18.19 -11.92
N LEU A 551 -24.44 17.69 -11.77
CA LEU A 551 -24.18 16.38 -11.18
C LEU A 551 -24.53 16.35 -9.69
N ARG A 552 -24.18 17.38 -8.92
CA ARG A 552 -24.62 17.51 -7.52
C ARG A 552 -26.15 17.49 -7.40
N ALA A 553 -26.84 18.20 -8.28
CA ALA A 553 -28.31 18.21 -8.31
C ALA A 553 -28.87 16.82 -8.70
N ALA A 554 -28.20 16.08 -9.58
CA ALA A 554 -28.56 14.72 -9.95
C ALA A 554 -28.38 13.76 -8.76
N ILE A 555 -27.26 13.84 -8.03
CA ILE A 555 -27.01 13.06 -6.79
C ILE A 555 -28.12 13.36 -5.77
N ALA A 556 -28.41 14.61 -5.47
CA ALA A 556 -29.45 14.99 -4.50
C ALA A 556 -30.84 14.47 -4.90
N ARG A 557 -31.18 14.54 -6.17
CA ARG A 557 -32.43 13.99 -6.71
C ARG A 557 -32.49 12.47 -6.59
N SER A 558 -31.39 11.78 -6.96
CA SER A 558 -31.25 10.33 -6.83
C SER A 558 -31.46 9.88 -5.38
N LEU A 559 -30.78 10.51 -4.44
CA LEU A 559 -30.94 10.22 -3.01
C LEU A 559 -32.37 10.45 -2.52
N ALA A 560 -33.02 11.54 -2.95
CA ALA A 560 -34.44 11.81 -2.60
C ALA A 560 -35.39 10.75 -3.17
N GLU A 561 -35.12 10.24 -4.37
CA GLU A 561 -35.92 9.18 -5.00
C GLU A 561 -35.72 7.83 -4.32
N VAL A 562 -34.44 7.45 -4.08
CA VAL A 562 -34.09 6.13 -3.56
C VAL A 562 -34.42 5.99 -2.07
N MET A 563 -34.11 7.00 -1.26
CA MET A 563 -34.27 6.98 0.20
C MET A 563 -35.46 7.77 0.71
N GLY A 564 -36.12 8.54 -0.15
CA GLY A 564 -37.13 9.50 0.27
C GLY A 564 -36.55 10.69 1.04
N ASN A 565 -37.42 11.54 1.56
CA ASN A 565 -37.04 12.78 2.24
C ASN A 565 -36.48 12.58 3.67
N SER A 566 -36.38 11.36 4.14
CA SER A 566 -35.98 11.02 5.52
C SER A 566 -34.78 10.08 5.57
N ALA A 567 -33.95 10.03 4.52
CA ALA A 567 -32.74 9.20 4.53
C ALA A 567 -31.78 9.64 5.65
N PRO A 568 -31.41 8.75 6.59
CA PRO A 568 -30.48 9.09 7.65
C PRO A 568 -29.02 8.98 7.20
N TYR A 569 -28.78 8.48 5.98
CA TYR A 569 -27.45 8.20 5.45
C TYR A 569 -27.42 8.21 3.91
N ILE A 570 -26.25 8.19 3.33
CA ILE A 570 -26.01 8.02 1.90
C ILE A 570 -25.70 6.55 1.64
N PRO A 571 -26.45 5.83 0.78
CA PRO A 571 -26.19 4.42 0.47
C PRO A 571 -24.92 4.25 -0.39
N ALA A 572 -24.42 3.02 -0.51
CA ALA A 572 -23.29 2.70 -1.36
C ALA A 572 -23.59 2.98 -2.84
N SER A 573 -24.77 2.56 -3.28
CA SER A 573 -25.27 2.73 -4.64
C SER A 573 -26.78 2.94 -4.65
N ILE A 574 -27.35 3.09 -5.84
CA ILE A 574 -28.82 3.16 -6.02
C ILE A 574 -29.46 1.79 -5.70
N GLU A 575 -28.78 0.71 -6.03
CA GLU A 575 -29.25 -0.67 -5.92
C GLU A 575 -28.98 -1.26 -4.53
N THR A 576 -27.89 -0.87 -3.86
CA THR A 576 -27.52 -1.36 -2.52
C THR A 576 -27.66 -0.24 -1.49
N LEU A 577 -28.72 -0.36 -0.69
CA LEU A 577 -29.18 0.72 0.20
C LEU A 577 -28.64 0.61 1.63
N ASP A 578 -28.23 -0.55 2.09
CA ASP A 578 -27.83 -0.75 3.49
C ASP A 578 -26.75 -1.83 3.61
N ASN A 579 -25.48 -1.40 3.58
CA ASN A 579 -24.33 -2.20 3.97
C ASN A 579 -23.21 -1.29 4.51
N SER A 580 -22.12 -1.85 5.04
CA SER A 580 -21.01 -1.04 5.59
C SER A 580 -20.16 -0.35 4.52
N GLY A 581 -20.20 -0.80 3.26
CA GLY A 581 -19.51 -0.15 2.15
C GLY A 581 -19.95 1.30 1.94
N MET A 582 -21.19 1.67 2.34
CA MET A 582 -21.66 3.05 2.20
C MET A 582 -20.85 4.05 3.05
N ALA A 583 -20.29 3.66 4.20
CA ALA A 583 -19.43 4.53 5.00
C ALA A 583 -18.19 4.94 4.20
N ARG A 584 -17.53 3.96 3.59
CA ARG A 584 -16.39 4.16 2.70
C ARG A 584 -16.80 4.93 1.45
N GLY A 585 -17.89 4.52 0.81
CA GLY A 585 -18.42 5.12 -0.42
C GLY A 585 -18.80 6.60 -0.31
N THR A 586 -19.00 7.11 0.92
CA THR A 586 -19.34 8.52 1.16
C THR A 586 -18.12 9.39 1.49
N THR A 587 -16.94 8.81 1.76
CA THR A 587 -15.75 9.61 2.11
C THR A 587 -15.40 10.69 1.08
N PRO A 588 -15.52 10.49 -0.26
CA PRO A 588 -15.18 11.53 -1.25
C PRO A 588 -16.06 12.77 -1.20
N ALA A 589 -17.20 12.71 -0.50
CA ALA A 589 -18.02 13.89 -0.26
C ALA A 589 -17.31 14.92 0.65
N LEU A 590 -16.39 14.46 1.52
CA LEU A 590 -15.66 15.30 2.48
C LEU A 590 -14.14 15.26 2.33
N HIS A 591 -13.57 14.13 1.93
CA HIS A 591 -12.13 13.88 1.89
C HIS A 591 -11.75 13.27 0.53
N PRO A 592 -10.63 13.68 -0.08
CA PRO A 592 -9.61 14.63 0.39
C PRO A 592 -9.99 16.11 0.27
N ILE A 593 -11.04 16.45 -0.48
CA ILE A 593 -11.58 17.81 -0.57
C ILE A 593 -13.09 17.77 -0.34
N PRO A 594 -13.65 18.61 0.56
CA PRO A 594 -15.09 18.63 0.73
C PRO A 594 -15.77 19.18 -0.54
N ILE A 595 -16.74 18.44 -1.05
CA ILE A 595 -17.63 18.86 -2.15
C ILE A 595 -19.04 19.16 -1.66
N VAL A 596 -19.33 18.83 -0.41
CA VAL A 596 -20.56 19.13 0.29
C VAL A 596 -20.21 19.94 1.54
N PRO A 597 -21.05 20.91 1.97
CA PRO A 597 -20.82 21.64 3.21
C PRO A 597 -20.70 20.70 4.41
N VAL A 598 -19.74 20.98 5.30
CA VAL A 598 -19.50 20.15 6.50
C VAL A 598 -20.66 20.22 7.53
N ASP A 599 -21.53 21.19 7.41
CA ASP A 599 -22.75 21.37 8.22
C ASP A 599 -24.03 20.90 7.50
N ASP A 600 -23.90 20.22 6.35
CA ASP A 600 -25.03 19.63 5.66
C ASP A 600 -25.71 18.58 6.55
N PRO A 601 -27.04 18.70 6.79
CA PRO A 601 -27.74 17.79 7.70
C PRO A 601 -27.70 16.31 7.29
N LEU A 602 -27.67 16.01 5.98
CA LEU A 602 -27.58 14.63 5.51
C LEU A 602 -26.19 14.06 5.76
N ILE A 603 -25.15 14.85 5.52
CA ILE A 603 -23.76 14.45 5.81
C ILE A 603 -23.59 14.20 7.31
N LEU A 604 -24.03 15.10 8.17
CA LEU A 604 -23.95 14.92 9.62
C LEU A 604 -24.67 13.65 10.07
N SER A 605 -25.89 13.45 9.60
CA SER A 605 -26.69 12.26 9.92
C SER A 605 -26.08 10.96 9.39
N ALA A 606 -25.50 11.00 8.19
CA ALA A 606 -24.84 9.86 7.56
C ALA A 606 -23.61 9.42 8.37
N PHE A 607 -22.71 10.34 8.68
CA PHE A 607 -21.51 10.03 9.45
C PHE A 607 -21.80 9.62 10.89
N ASP A 608 -22.83 10.18 11.54
CA ASP A 608 -23.31 9.69 12.84
C ASP A 608 -23.81 8.24 12.73
N THR A 609 -24.54 7.92 11.68
CA THR A 609 -25.03 6.55 11.44
C THR A 609 -23.87 5.57 11.19
N TYR A 610 -22.87 5.96 10.41
CA TYR A 610 -21.69 5.12 10.12
C TYR A 610 -20.88 4.86 11.39
N ALA A 611 -20.67 5.89 12.22
CA ALA A 611 -19.99 5.75 13.51
C ALA A 611 -20.69 4.70 14.40
N GLU A 612 -22.01 4.82 14.54
CA GLU A 612 -22.79 3.92 15.42
C GLU A 612 -22.86 2.48 14.91
N ARG A 613 -22.87 2.27 13.60
CA ARG A 613 -23.07 0.94 13.02
C ARG A 613 -21.78 0.17 12.80
N TRP A 614 -20.70 0.81 12.32
CA TRP A 614 -19.54 0.10 11.77
C TRP A 614 -18.19 0.53 12.31
N ILE A 615 -18.15 1.46 13.28
CA ILE A 615 -16.90 1.91 13.90
C ILE A 615 -16.93 1.70 15.41
N LYS A 616 -17.89 2.31 16.11
CA LYS A 616 -17.98 2.21 17.58
C LYS A 616 -18.16 0.79 18.11
N PRO A 617 -18.95 -0.10 17.46
CA PRO A 617 -19.07 -1.49 17.91
C PRO A 617 -17.76 -2.28 17.85
N TYR A 618 -16.79 -1.78 17.09
CA TYR A 618 -15.47 -2.38 16.91
C TYR A 618 -14.35 -1.51 17.51
N GLU A 619 -14.67 -0.70 18.51
CA GLU A 619 -13.73 0.11 19.28
C GLU A 619 -12.90 1.12 18.45
N GLY A 620 -13.29 1.40 17.23
CA GLY A 620 -12.61 2.31 16.30
C GLY A 620 -12.19 1.68 14.99
N GLY A 621 -12.19 0.34 14.90
CA GLY A 621 -11.95 -0.37 13.63
C GLY A 621 -13.13 -0.21 12.67
N TYR A 622 -12.84 0.01 11.41
CA TYR A 622 -13.87 0.05 10.37
C TYR A 622 -14.12 -1.37 9.84
N MET A 623 -15.27 -1.95 10.19
CA MET A 623 -15.71 -3.24 9.68
C MET A 623 -16.32 -3.08 8.28
N HIS A 624 -15.62 -3.58 7.28
CA HIS A 624 -16.11 -3.60 5.91
C HIS A 624 -17.18 -4.68 5.69
N ARG A 625 -17.95 -4.57 4.62
CA ARG A 625 -19.07 -5.49 4.32
C ARG A 625 -18.66 -6.96 4.18
N GLU A 626 -17.42 -7.21 3.79
CA GLU A 626 -16.85 -8.56 3.64
C GLU A 626 -16.47 -9.23 4.96
N GLY A 627 -16.67 -8.53 6.08
CA GLY A 627 -16.38 -9.07 7.41
C GLY A 627 -14.93 -8.96 7.84
N GLN A 628 -14.16 -8.11 7.19
CA GLN A 628 -12.76 -7.79 7.50
C GLN A 628 -12.62 -6.33 7.93
N PHE A 629 -11.57 -6.01 8.69
CA PHE A 629 -11.20 -4.63 8.92
C PHE A 629 -10.39 -4.11 7.73
N TRP A 630 -10.85 -3.00 7.15
CA TRP A 630 -10.11 -2.27 6.14
C TRP A 630 -9.38 -1.11 6.81
N THR A 631 -8.06 -1.24 6.95
CA THR A 631 -7.25 -0.32 7.74
C THR A 631 -7.25 1.09 7.19
N TYR A 632 -6.96 1.25 5.89
CA TYR A 632 -6.97 2.55 5.22
C TYR A 632 -8.37 3.18 5.18
N GLY A 633 -9.41 2.37 4.97
CA GLY A 633 -10.80 2.85 4.98
C GLY A 633 -11.19 3.47 6.32
N GLY A 634 -10.73 2.88 7.44
CA GLY A 634 -10.90 3.46 8.77
C GLY A 634 -10.23 4.82 8.92
N VAL A 635 -8.97 4.95 8.47
CA VAL A 635 -8.23 6.22 8.56
C VAL A 635 -8.76 7.28 7.61
N GLU A 636 -9.33 6.90 6.46
CA GLU A 636 -10.04 7.87 5.60
C GLU A 636 -11.34 8.38 6.22
N LEU A 637 -12.06 7.50 6.90
CA LEU A 637 -13.20 7.94 7.72
C LEU A 637 -12.75 8.90 8.83
N ALA A 638 -11.58 8.65 9.47
CA ALA A 638 -11.02 9.61 10.43
C ALA A 638 -10.71 10.97 9.80
N ASN A 639 -10.17 11.00 8.57
CA ASN A 639 -9.97 12.25 7.81
C ASN A 639 -11.30 12.98 7.53
N ALA A 640 -12.37 12.25 7.22
CA ALA A 640 -13.69 12.84 7.05
C ALA A 640 -14.24 13.38 8.39
N TYR A 641 -14.12 12.63 9.50
CA TYR A 641 -14.50 13.08 10.83
C TYR A 641 -13.68 14.29 11.31
N LEU A 642 -12.41 14.37 10.95
CA LEU A 642 -11.56 15.54 11.22
C LEU A 642 -12.17 16.79 10.59
N ARG A 643 -12.62 16.72 9.33
CA ARG A 643 -13.29 17.85 8.66
C ARG A 643 -14.61 18.25 9.32
N LEU A 644 -15.33 17.27 9.86
CA LEU A 644 -16.56 17.49 10.65
C LEU A 644 -16.26 18.02 12.08
N GLY A 645 -14.99 18.15 12.50
CA GLY A 645 -14.62 18.54 13.85
C GLY A 645 -14.91 17.49 14.92
N ARG A 646 -15.11 16.22 14.54
CA ARG A 646 -15.44 15.12 15.43
C ARG A 646 -14.16 14.47 15.99
N GLY A 647 -13.50 15.19 16.91
CA GLY A 647 -12.26 14.73 17.56
C GLY A 647 -12.42 13.41 18.30
N ASP A 648 -13.59 13.14 18.87
CA ASP A 648 -13.94 11.87 19.51
C ASP A 648 -13.74 10.67 18.56
N MET A 649 -14.25 10.76 17.33
CA MET A 649 -14.12 9.70 16.33
C MET A 649 -12.70 9.61 15.79
N VAL A 650 -12.05 10.74 15.54
CA VAL A 650 -10.65 10.78 15.09
C VAL A 650 -9.73 10.06 16.09
N HIS A 651 -9.83 10.39 17.37
CA HIS A 651 -9.00 9.78 18.41
C HIS A 651 -9.32 8.30 18.62
N GLN A 652 -10.58 7.89 18.50
CA GLN A 652 -10.97 6.50 18.63
C GLN A 652 -10.39 5.64 17.50
N ILE A 653 -10.52 6.10 16.25
CA ILE A 653 -9.98 5.38 15.08
C ILE A 653 -8.44 5.38 15.13
N LEU A 654 -7.81 6.52 15.44
CA LEU A 654 -6.35 6.61 15.55
C LEU A 654 -5.81 5.68 16.65
N GLY A 655 -6.46 5.64 17.81
CA GLY A 655 -6.09 4.73 18.88
C GLY A 655 -6.22 3.26 18.48
N TRP A 656 -7.30 2.89 17.80
CA TRP A 656 -7.48 1.55 17.26
C TRP A 656 -6.35 1.20 16.27
N THR A 657 -6.08 2.08 15.32
CA THR A 657 -5.06 1.89 14.29
C THR A 657 -3.66 1.65 14.89
N LEU A 658 -3.27 2.44 15.89
CA LEU A 658 -1.96 2.30 16.54
C LEU A 658 -1.85 1.02 17.39
N ASN A 659 -2.96 0.55 17.97
CA ASN A 659 -3.00 -0.65 18.82
C ASN A 659 -3.17 -1.96 18.05
N HIS A 660 -3.59 -1.91 16.77
CA HIS A 660 -3.87 -3.09 15.95
C HIS A 660 -3.01 -3.09 14.68
N GLN A 661 -1.70 -2.98 14.88
CA GLN A 661 -0.74 -3.13 13.79
C GLN A 661 -0.66 -4.59 13.38
N THR A 662 -0.70 -4.89 12.08
CA THR A 662 -0.56 -6.26 11.56
C THR A 662 0.81 -6.85 11.90
N LEU A 663 1.86 -6.03 11.83
CA LEU A 663 3.20 -6.35 12.34
C LEU A 663 3.59 -5.29 13.39
N PRO A 664 3.43 -5.58 14.68
CA PRO A 664 3.70 -4.62 15.74
C PRO A 664 5.16 -4.14 15.78
N GLY A 665 5.34 -2.84 16.02
CA GLY A 665 6.66 -2.22 16.21
C GLY A 665 7.28 -1.63 14.94
N VAL A 666 6.73 -1.94 13.76
CA VAL A 666 7.24 -1.41 12.47
C VAL A 666 6.21 -0.58 11.71
N PHE A 667 4.99 -0.44 12.23
CA PHE A 667 3.92 0.35 11.64
C PHE A 667 3.62 -0.01 10.17
N ALA A 668 3.76 -1.29 9.85
CA ALA A 668 3.35 -1.87 8.58
C ALA A 668 1.93 -2.41 8.74
N TRP A 669 0.96 -1.73 8.15
CA TRP A 669 -0.43 -2.17 8.17
C TRP A 669 -0.75 -2.93 6.88
N ALA A 670 -1.45 -4.04 7.03
CA ALA A 670 -2.11 -4.71 5.92
C ALA A 670 -3.31 -3.88 5.43
N GLU A 671 -3.67 -4.05 4.19
CA GLU A 671 -4.89 -3.49 3.64
C GLU A 671 -6.10 -4.03 4.38
N GLN A 672 -6.20 -5.35 4.46
CA GLN A 672 -7.29 -6.07 5.11
C GLN A 672 -6.77 -6.92 6.26
N VAL A 673 -7.52 -6.93 7.36
CA VAL A 673 -7.14 -7.59 8.60
C VAL A 673 -8.30 -8.45 9.10
N ASP A 674 -7.98 -9.69 9.49
CA ASP A 674 -8.94 -10.60 10.11
C ASP A 674 -9.47 -10.04 11.44
N PRO A 675 -10.78 -10.00 11.67
CA PRO A 675 -11.37 -9.34 12.83
C PRO A 675 -11.16 -10.09 14.15
N VAL A 676 -10.66 -11.33 14.13
CA VAL A 676 -10.45 -12.16 15.32
C VAL A 676 -8.98 -12.22 15.69
N THR A 677 -8.12 -12.45 14.70
CA THR A 677 -6.68 -12.67 14.92
C THR A 677 -5.86 -11.41 14.71
N PHE A 678 -6.42 -10.39 14.06
CA PHE A 678 -5.75 -9.17 13.61
C PHE A 678 -4.53 -9.43 12.70
N SER A 679 -4.49 -10.62 12.10
CA SER A 679 -3.48 -10.97 11.10
C SER A 679 -3.87 -10.48 9.71
N PHE A 680 -2.92 -10.48 8.79
CA PHE A 680 -3.15 -10.23 7.36
C PHE A 680 -4.22 -11.19 6.81
N SER A 681 -5.22 -10.67 6.13
CA SER A 681 -6.32 -11.45 5.55
C SER A 681 -6.54 -11.20 4.06
N GLY A 682 -5.98 -10.14 3.49
CA GLY A 682 -6.11 -9.85 2.07
C GLY A 682 -5.48 -8.53 1.66
N GLY A 683 -5.45 -8.29 0.36
CA GLY A 683 -4.79 -7.14 -0.23
C GLY A 683 -3.27 -7.24 -0.18
N ASP A 684 -2.59 -6.16 0.16
CA ASP A 684 -1.14 -6.11 0.28
C ASP A 684 -0.64 -5.54 1.62
N MET A 685 0.66 -5.65 1.86
CA MET A 685 1.31 -5.18 3.08
C MET A 685 2.80 -4.88 2.84
N PRO A 686 3.36 -3.75 3.37
CA PRO A 686 2.63 -2.58 3.86
C PRO A 686 1.76 -1.96 2.77
N HIS A 687 0.57 -1.48 3.14
CA HIS A 687 -0.33 -0.85 2.18
C HIS A 687 -0.06 0.66 2.12
N ALA A 688 0.41 1.16 0.98
CA ALA A 688 0.85 2.54 0.84
C ALA A 688 -0.31 3.56 0.89
N TRP A 689 -1.52 3.17 0.48
CA TRP A 689 -2.70 4.03 0.71
C TRP A 689 -3.01 4.19 2.20
N MET A 690 -2.83 3.15 3.01
CA MET A 690 -2.94 3.27 4.47
C MET A 690 -1.91 4.26 5.02
N ALA A 691 -0.64 4.15 4.63
CA ALA A 691 0.44 5.06 5.01
C ALA A 691 0.15 6.51 4.57
N SER A 692 -0.46 6.68 3.37
CA SER A 692 -0.86 7.99 2.85
C SER A 692 -2.00 8.60 3.65
N SER A 693 -3.06 7.85 3.92
CA SER A 693 -4.22 8.31 4.68
C SER A 693 -3.83 8.71 6.11
N TYR A 694 -2.90 7.94 6.73
CA TYR A 694 -2.34 8.25 8.03
C TYR A 694 -1.53 9.55 8.00
N THR A 695 -0.64 9.71 7.03
CA THR A 695 0.17 10.93 6.84
C THR A 695 -0.72 12.16 6.66
N ILE A 696 -1.75 12.06 5.81
CA ILE A 696 -2.71 13.13 5.56
C ILE A 696 -3.48 13.48 6.85
N LEU A 697 -3.91 12.48 7.62
CA LEU A 697 -4.62 12.68 8.88
C LEU A 697 -3.79 13.49 9.88
N ILE A 698 -2.57 13.05 10.18
CA ILE A 698 -1.71 13.73 11.17
C ILE A 698 -1.33 15.14 10.71
N ARG A 699 -1.00 15.31 9.41
CA ARG A 699 -0.73 16.64 8.86
C ARG A 699 -1.96 17.56 8.96
N ASN A 700 -3.15 17.06 8.66
CA ASN A 700 -4.39 17.85 8.71
C ASN A 700 -4.85 18.13 10.15
N MET A 701 -4.49 17.28 11.11
CA MET A 701 -4.67 17.61 12.55
C MET A 701 -3.88 18.84 12.97
N LEU A 702 -2.75 19.13 12.33
CA LEU A 702 -1.94 20.32 12.62
C LEU A 702 -2.34 21.52 11.80
N VAL A 703 -2.54 21.33 10.50
CA VAL A 703 -2.84 22.40 9.54
C VAL A 703 -3.81 21.88 8.49
N LEU A 704 -5.00 22.42 8.43
CA LEU A 704 -6.05 21.99 7.51
C LEU A 704 -6.42 23.11 6.55
N GLU A 705 -6.37 22.83 5.26
CA GLU A 705 -7.02 23.62 4.21
C GLU A 705 -8.46 23.14 4.04
N GLN A 706 -9.41 23.92 4.50
CA GLN A 706 -10.84 23.54 4.45
C GLN A 706 -11.51 23.80 3.09
N ALA A 707 -10.77 24.10 2.07
CA ALA A 707 -11.26 24.69 0.84
C ALA A 707 -12.42 23.96 0.15
N LEU A 708 -13.54 24.65 0.04
CA LEU A 708 -14.60 24.43 -0.97
C LEU A 708 -14.35 25.26 -2.26
N GLY A 709 -13.11 25.62 -2.57
CA GLY A 709 -12.75 26.38 -3.75
C GLY A 709 -11.91 27.63 -3.45
N PRO A 710 -11.77 28.54 -4.43
CA PRO A 710 -10.88 29.69 -4.33
C PRO A 710 -11.26 30.73 -3.26
N GLN A 711 -12.38 30.55 -2.58
CA GLN A 711 -12.84 31.47 -1.53
C GLN A 711 -12.38 31.09 -0.12
N ASP A 712 -11.85 29.89 0.11
CA ASP A 712 -11.24 29.53 1.37
C ASP A 712 -9.76 29.91 1.34
N ASN A 713 -9.48 31.02 2.01
CA ASN A 713 -8.20 31.68 2.00
C ASN A 713 -7.53 31.68 3.39
N ALA A 714 -8.01 30.86 4.32
CA ALA A 714 -7.45 30.69 5.66
C ALA A 714 -6.89 29.28 5.87
N LEU A 715 -5.98 29.13 6.84
CA LEU A 715 -5.53 27.86 7.37
C LEU A 715 -6.16 27.61 8.73
N THR A 716 -6.74 26.43 8.94
CA THR A 716 -7.22 25.99 10.26
C THR A 716 -6.10 25.24 10.96
N LEU A 717 -5.76 25.68 12.18
CA LEU A 717 -4.74 25.08 13.00
C LEU A 717 -5.35 24.10 14.00
N PHE A 718 -4.65 23.01 14.26
CA PHE A 718 -4.92 22.05 15.33
C PHE A 718 -6.35 21.47 15.34
N GLN A 719 -6.93 21.30 14.17
CA GLN A 719 -8.25 20.69 14.05
C GLN A 719 -8.22 19.25 14.59
N THR A 720 -8.97 19.03 15.66
CA THR A 720 -9.01 17.74 16.40
C THR A 720 -7.68 17.25 17.02
N ALA A 721 -6.65 18.11 17.13
CA ALA A 721 -5.45 17.74 17.87
C ALA A 721 -5.79 17.45 19.35
N PRO A 722 -5.23 16.38 19.96
CA PRO A 722 -5.51 16.07 21.35
C PRO A 722 -5.09 17.18 22.30
N GLU A 723 -5.95 17.52 23.28
CA GLU A 723 -5.68 18.61 24.23
C GLU A 723 -4.36 18.40 24.99
N TRP A 724 -4.04 17.15 25.34
CA TRP A 724 -2.82 16.82 26.10
C TRP A 724 -1.52 17.06 25.30
N TRP A 725 -1.59 17.24 23.97
CA TRP A 725 -0.41 17.62 23.18
C TRP A 725 0.13 19.01 23.53
N PHE A 726 -0.69 19.85 24.17
CA PHE A 726 -0.32 21.22 24.57
C PHE A 726 0.04 21.33 26.05
N GLU A 727 -0.01 20.22 26.82
CA GLU A 727 0.19 20.25 28.26
C GLU A 727 1.68 20.14 28.65
N GLY A 728 2.07 20.84 29.73
CA GLY A 728 3.43 20.84 30.27
C GLY A 728 4.43 21.43 29.29
N ASP A 729 5.58 20.80 29.18
CA ASP A 729 6.68 21.19 28.29
C ASP A 729 6.58 20.51 26.89
N ARG A 730 5.43 19.93 26.57
CA ARG A 730 5.20 19.30 25.26
C ARG A 730 5.21 20.35 24.16
N GLN A 731 5.79 19.97 23.02
CA GLN A 731 5.96 20.84 21.89
C GLN A 731 5.44 20.17 20.63
N ILE A 732 4.71 20.91 19.81
CA ILE A 732 4.39 20.57 18.43
C ILE A 732 5.27 21.43 17.55
N GLU A 733 5.89 20.85 16.54
CA GLU A 733 6.69 21.56 15.57
C GLU A 733 6.37 21.10 14.16
N ALA A 734 6.22 22.04 13.24
CA ALA A 734 6.25 21.81 11.80
C ALA A 734 7.26 22.77 11.18
N ALA A 735 8.11 22.25 10.29
CA ALA A 735 9.09 23.08 9.59
C ALA A 735 9.04 22.79 8.08
N ASN A 736 9.02 23.85 7.28
CA ASN A 736 8.88 23.77 5.81
C ASN A 736 7.62 23.04 5.33
N LEU A 737 6.56 23.01 6.13
CA LEU A 737 5.35 22.26 5.82
C LEU A 737 4.62 22.85 4.61
N PRO A 738 4.44 22.11 3.51
CA PRO A 738 3.75 22.63 2.33
C PRO A 738 2.31 23.00 2.61
N THR A 739 1.91 24.17 2.14
CA THR A 739 0.52 24.64 2.11
C THR A 739 0.22 25.28 0.76
N LYS A 740 -1.04 25.52 0.44
CA LYS A 740 -1.45 26.25 -0.77
C LYS A 740 -1.01 27.72 -0.77
N PHE A 741 -0.46 28.21 0.34
CA PHE A 741 -0.03 29.60 0.53
C PHE A 741 1.49 29.72 0.75
N GLY A 742 2.25 28.65 0.45
CA GLY A 742 3.68 28.55 0.69
C GLY A 742 4.02 27.60 1.83
N LYS A 743 5.30 27.55 2.18
CA LYS A 743 5.78 26.70 3.28
C LYS A 743 5.49 27.35 4.62
N LEU A 744 5.01 26.55 5.57
CA LEU A 744 4.64 26.98 6.92
C LEU A 744 5.64 26.44 7.94
N ASP A 745 6.06 27.29 8.85
CA ASP A 745 6.73 26.92 10.09
C ASP A 745 5.79 27.17 11.26
N LEU A 746 5.71 26.22 12.18
CA LEU A 746 4.78 26.24 13.31
C LEU A 746 5.46 25.65 14.54
N ILE A 747 5.44 26.36 15.66
CA ILE A 747 5.99 25.88 16.93
C ILE A 747 5.02 26.25 18.06
N THR A 748 4.69 25.26 18.91
CA THR A 748 4.00 25.52 20.18
C THR A 748 4.94 25.32 21.36
N LYS A 749 4.87 26.22 22.35
CA LYS A 749 5.61 26.10 23.60
C LYS A 749 4.73 26.60 24.75
N GLY A 750 4.78 25.94 25.90
CA GLY A 750 3.97 26.39 27.01
C GLY A 750 4.20 25.59 28.28
N ASP A 751 3.33 25.85 29.23
CA ASP A 751 3.28 25.18 30.51
C ASP A 751 1.84 24.85 30.93
N LEU A 752 0.96 24.66 29.93
CA LEU A 752 -0.45 24.40 30.19
C LEU A 752 -0.63 23.15 31.04
N GLN A 753 -1.58 23.24 31.96
CA GLN A 753 -2.02 22.12 32.76
C GLN A 753 -3.54 22.00 32.72
N LEU A 754 -4.05 20.80 32.59
CA LEU A 754 -5.48 20.53 32.72
C LEU A 754 -5.83 20.46 34.22
N GLN A 755 -6.58 21.44 34.73
CA GLN A 755 -7.03 21.54 36.11
C GLN A 755 -8.54 21.79 36.12
N ASP A 756 -9.29 20.97 36.84
CA ASP A 756 -10.75 21.07 36.94
C ASP A 756 -11.46 21.11 35.57
N GLY A 757 -10.91 20.35 34.55
CA GLY A 757 -11.44 20.28 33.21
C GLY A 757 -11.24 21.55 32.38
N LYS A 758 -10.22 22.37 32.70
CA LYS A 758 -9.82 23.58 31.95
C LYS A 758 -8.31 23.69 31.89
N TRP A 759 -7.81 24.34 30.86
CA TRP A 759 -6.41 24.72 30.78
C TRP A 759 -6.10 25.88 31.75
N ARG A 760 -4.95 25.78 32.36
CA ARG A 760 -4.31 26.83 33.14
C ARG A 760 -2.84 26.96 32.75
N GLY A 761 -2.31 28.19 32.74
CA GLY A 761 -0.94 28.45 32.32
C GLY A 761 -0.86 29.24 31.03
N THR A 762 0.23 29.13 30.34
CA THR A 762 0.50 29.86 29.08
C THR A 762 0.79 28.91 27.93
N LEU A 763 0.42 29.36 26.74
CA LEU A 763 0.77 28.71 25.48
C LEU A 763 1.24 29.77 24.47
N GLU A 764 2.47 29.67 24.03
CA GLU A 764 3.02 30.45 22.94
C GLU A 764 2.92 29.67 21.64
N LEU A 765 2.40 30.32 20.61
CA LEU A 765 2.30 29.84 19.24
C LEU A 765 3.14 30.74 18.35
N GLN A 766 4.18 30.18 17.73
CA GLN A 766 5.01 30.85 16.73
C GLN A 766 4.63 30.34 15.34
N ILE A 767 4.37 31.27 14.43
CA ILE A 767 3.99 30.98 13.04
C ILE A 767 4.94 31.73 12.11
N GLY A 768 5.51 31.02 11.13
CA GLY A 768 6.38 31.59 10.10
C GLY A 768 6.00 31.12 8.70
N GLY A 769 6.51 31.79 7.69
CA GLY A 769 6.40 31.37 6.28
C GLY A 769 5.07 31.73 5.62
N ALA A 770 4.20 30.76 5.42
CA ALA A 770 2.96 30.90 4.65
C ALA A 770 2.09 32.10 5.10
N GLU A 771 1.56 32.85 4.14
CA GLU A 771 0.71 34.03 4.41
C GLU A 771 -0.68 33.84 3.75
N PRO A 772 -1.58 33.02 4.35
CA PRO A 772 -2.92 32.88 3.81
C PRO A 772 -3.69 34.22 3.89
N PRO A 773 -4.38 34.66 2.82
CA PRO A 773 -5.10 35.96 2.82
C PRO A 773 -6.17 36.08 3.91
N GLY A 774 -6.72 34.95 4.37
CA GLY A 774 -7.69 34.87 5.47
C GLY A 774 -7.06 34.59 6.84
N GLY A 775 -5.74 34.59 6.92
CA GLY A 775 -5.00 34.30 8.15
C GLY A 775 -5.14 32.85 8.61
N TYR A 776 -4.90 32.67 9.91
CA TYR A 776 -5.00 31.38 10.58
C TYR A 776 -6.17 31.39 11.54
N ARG A 777 -6.81 30.24 11.73
CA ARG A 777 -7.95 30.05 12.63
C ARG A 777 -7.69 28.84 13.52
N TRP A 778 -7.98 28.97 14.80
CA TRP A 778 -7.94 27.85 15.73
C TRP A 778 -9.16 27.89 16.63
N GLN A 779 -9.95 26.83 16.60
CA GLN A 779 -11.06 26.62 17.53
C GLN A 779 -10.49 26.06 18.82
N LEU A 780 -10.25 26.92 19.80
CA LEU A 780 -9.69 26.53 21.09
C LEU A 780 -10.70 25.68 21.90
N PRO A 781 -10.24 24.68 22.65
CA PRO A 781 -11.11 23.93 23.56
C PRO A 781 -11.58 24.79 24.74
N TYR A 782 -10.77 25.75 25.18
CA TYR A 782 -11.07 26.66 26.30
C TYR A 782 -10.82 28.10 25.89
N THR A 783 -11.58 29.03 26.52
CA THR A 783 -11.40 30.47 26.30
C THR A 783 -10.19 30.98 27.10
N PRO A 784 -9.15 31.53 26.47
CA PRO A 784 -8.06 32.18 27.21
C PRO A 784 -8.55 33.44 27.92
N SER A 785 -7.96 33.77 29.06
CA SER A 785 -8.21 35.02 29.79
C SER A 785 -7.49 36.21 29.13
N GLU A 786 -6.40 35.97 28.42
CA GLU A 786 -5.63 36.99 27.72
C GLU A 786 -5.06 36.41 26.40
N VAL A 787 -5.05 37.24 25.36
CA VAL A 787 -4.38 36.99 24.08
C VAL A 787 -3.44 38.16 23.81
N THR A 788 -2.14 37.90 23.71
CA THR A 788 -1.11 38.90 23.39
C THR A 788 -0.25 38.41 22.23
N GLY A 789 0.46 39.28 21.56
CA GLY A 789 1.36 38.93 20.47
C GLY A 789 1.80 40.12 19.64
N ASP A 790 2.62 39.85 18.64
CA ASP A 790 3.16 40.81 17.68
C ASP A 790 2.32 40.94 16.38
N ASN A 791 1.25 40.16 16.28
CA ASN A 791 0.24 40.24 15.23
C ASN A 791 -1.14 40.53 15.85
N ASP A 792 -2.01 41.25 15.13
CA ASP A 792 -3.34 41.64 15.61
C ASP A 792 -4.31 40.46 15.80
N ALA A 793 -3.86 39.44 16.56
CA ALA A 793 -4.67 38.26 16.87
C ALA A 793 -5.91 38.66 17.68
N SER A 794 -7.04 38.06 17.36
CA SER A 794 -8.33 38.35 18.00
C SER A 794 -9.10 37.09 18.37
N LEU A 795 -9.94 37.19 19.40
CA LEU A 795 -10.74 36.11 19.92
C LEU A 795 -12.23 36.44 19.78
N ASN A 796 -13.00 35.49 19.24
CA ASN A 796 -14.45 35.56 19.21
C ASN A 796 -15.03 34.24 19.78
N GLY A 797 -15.50 34.31 21.04
CA GLY A 797 -15.75 33.09 21.81
C GLY A 797 -14.46 32.32 22.00
N ASN A 798 -14.43 31.08 21.52
CA ASN A 798 -13.23 30.23 21.50
C ASN A 798 -12.53 30.19 20.12
N LEU A 799 -12.98 30.97 19.15
CA LEU A 799 -12.33 31.04 17.85
C LEU A 799 -11.22 32.09 17.88
N LEU A 800 -9.99 31.63 17.88
CA LEU A 800 -8.81 32.47 17.70
C LEU A 800 -8.60 32.72 16.19
N SER A 801 -8.46 34.00 15.83
CA SER A 801 -8.14 34.44 14.48
C SER A 801 -6.81 35.18 14.50
N ILE A 802 -5.86 34.74 13.68
CA ILE A 802 -4.50 35.29 13.60
C ILE A 802 -4.29 35.79 12.18
N PRO A 803 -4.14 37.11 11.94
CA PRO A 803 -4.11 37.68 10.60
C PRO A 803 -2.92 37.27 9.74
N GLY A 804 -1.77 36.98 10.37
CA GLY A 804 -0.54 36.63 9.64
C GLY A 804 0.51 35.99 10.54
N PRO A 805 1.69 35.70 9.99
CA PRO A 805 2.82 35.17 10.76
C PRO A 805 3.18 36.05 11.98
N GLY A 806 3.81 35.48 12.98
CA GLY A 806 4.21 36.12 14.22
C GLY A 806 4.04 35.22 15.42
N THR A 807 4.18 35.80 16.61
CA THR A 807 4.02 35.08 17.87
C THR A 807 2.71 35.47 18.54
N VAL A 808 1.96 34.51 19.01
CA VAL A 808 0.75 34.69 19.81
C VAL A 808 0.91 33.98 21.14
N THR A 809 0.66 34.65 22.25
CA THR A 809 0.64 34.05 23.58
C THR A 809 -0.79 34.02 24.12
N LEU A 810 -1.22 32.88 24.55
CA LEU A 810 -2.51 32.61 25.18
C LEU A 810 -2.29 32.36 26.66
N THR A 811 -3.01 33.09 27.53
CA THR A 811 -3.00 32.86 28.98
C THR A 811 -4.35 32.29 29.41
N PHE A 812 -4.32 31.28 30.23
CA PHE A 812 -5.50 30.58 30.80
C PHE A 812 -5.42 30.62 32.33
N ASP A 813 -6.47 31.19 32.98
CA ASP A 813 -6.54 31.38 34.45
C ASP A 813 -7.31 30.25 35.15
#